data_9ad6a601412a0f14bd2a79dbd2ba7a17
#
_entry.id   9ad6a601412a0f14bd2a79dbd2ba7a17
#
_cell.length_a   1.000
_cell.length_b   1.000
_cell.length_c   1.000
_cell.angle_alpha   90.00
_cell.angle_beta   90.00
_cell.angle_gamma   90.00
#
_symmetry.space_group_name_H-M   'P 1'
#
loop_
_entity.id
_entity.type
_entity.pdbx_description
1 polymer ?
#
loop_
_entity_poly.entity_id
_entity_poly.type
_entity_poly.pdbx_seq_one_letter_code
_entity_poly.pdbx_strand_id
1 'polypeptide(L)'
;MDTLVDVVRLGGARFDRRPALLIRPFFRTRAWRYRDLAETVPRAARVLAEAGVGEGDRVILWAVNRPEWGIAFFAIAHLGAASVPLDVRHTVDFGRKIAGQTGAKLVVASRQTETSARELGLPIVWIESLPDSARRAKPVEPAPVTGATLAEIVFTSGTTGEPKGAMLSHGNLIANATAMAQVMPFGEKDRLLSVLPLSHLYEQVLGLILPLTVGASVVYPVSRQPAVLIRTFRDFKVSVLLIVPQGLRLLDAAIERRVDQADRRATFERLHAIARRVPKPFKRLLFRSVLSQFGGRLHTIGVGASALDVDVATRWTEMGVDMLQGYGATEMGPVISFTRPHRNVLGTVGEPIPGVEVRIAEDGEILATGPGRFAGYWKNPEATAAAIDADGWYHTGDLGAFTKDGMLTFRGRKKDMLALPDGQKVYAEDVENALKEDVRVRDAAVVGWPLGPGLKVHAVLLLDDSEVEDEIIAAANLRLAPHQQIRGSTVWPDEDLPRTTTLKVRKPDILARLEDLERPASAPIPAAASKVRREALDASVDPVTVIVAGLANVDPAAVADTAHLSTDLDLDSLQRVELLGIIEEETGVFVDDDALAPDATVAELIALVEAARDAKRGVGAWNWPLSPLVRAVGIGFQILLIYPFVSLFYRVRVSGLEHLNPDDGPYILTPNHCLHLDNGIILSRLPLGIRRKLAVAAAADTIYDNLLQGVLASVIANAFPLQREGGVRKSLELLGARMDKGYNILIYPEGKLTVGGPLQPFKAGAGLIAVEGGTPIVPIKLKIHRMSIIDRRRFPSALRGDVELVIGAPIWFDIGTDHATATTQLEAAVRAL
;
A
#
# COMPACT_ATOMS: atom_id res chain seq x y z
N MET A 1 -11.63 7.62 -24.93
CA MET A 1 -10.37 7.50 -24.14
C MET A 1 -9.62 6.34 -24.77
N ASP A 2 -8.57 6.66 -25.50
CA ASP A 2 -7.88 5.66 -26.36
C ASP A 2 -6.44 5.41 -25.93
N THR A 3 -5.91 6.27 -25.07
CA THR A 3 -4.53 6.23 -24.60
C THR A 3 -4.40 6.40 -23.08
N LEU A 4 -3.27 5.95 -22.51
CA LEU A 4 -2.94 6.20 -21.11
C LEU A 4 -2.77 7.70 -20.81
N VAL A 5 -2.37 8.50 -21.80
CA VAL A 5 -2.29 9.96 -21.68
C VAL A 5 -3.67 10.56 -21.41
N ASP A 6 -4.70 10.01 -22.06
CA ASP A 6 -6.08 10.45 -21.86
C ASP A 6 -6.58 10.19 -20.44
N VAL A 7 -6.16 9.09 -19.79
CA VAL A 7 -6.55 8.78 -18.41
C VAL A 7 -6.19 9.94 -17.48
N VAL A 8 -4.98 10.46 -17.61
CA VAL A 8 -4.48 11.56 -16.78
C VAL A 8 -5.11 12.89 -17.19
N ARG A 9 -5.09 13.21 -18.48
CA ARG A 9 -5.58 14.48 -19.03
C ARG A 9 -7.08 14.68 -18.80
N LEU A 10 -7.89 13.69 -19.20
CA LEU A 10 -9.35 13.74 -19.04
C LEU A 10 -9.78 13.56 -17.58
N GLY A 11 -9.04 12.72 -16.82
CA GLY A 11 -9.24 12.57 -15.37
C GLY A 11 -9.05 13.89 -14.64
N GLY A 12 -7.96 14.64 -14.94
CA GLY A 12 -7.71 15.97 -14.40
C GLY A 12 -8.84 16.97 -14.69
N ALA A 13 -9.33 16.97 -15.93
CA ALA A 13 -10.43 17.85 -16.35
C ALA A 13 -11.77 17.47 -15.71
N ARG A 14 -12.08 16.17 -15.58
CA ARG A 14 -13.38 15.67 -15.12
C ARG A 14 -13.51 15.61 -13.61
N PHE A 15 -12.45 15.18 -12.91
CA PHE A 15 -12.50 14.89 -11.48
C PHE A 15 -11.74 15.90 -10.62
N ASP A 16 -11.00 16.81 -11.24
CA ASP A 16 -10.28 17.97 -10.67
C ASP A 16 -9.76 17.76 -9.23
N ARG A 17 -10.53 18.20 -8.25
CA ARG A 17 -10.14 18.24 -6.83
C ARG A 17 -10.25 16.92 -6.09
N ARG A 18 -10.75 15.87 -6.74
CA ARG A 18 -10.89 14.56 -6.08
C ARG A 18 -9.51 13.91 -5.84
N PRO A 19 -9.33 13.22 -4.72
CA PRO A 19 -8.11 12.44 -4.51
C PRO A 19 -8.05 11.29 -5.52
N ALA A 20 -6.92 11.13 -6.19
CA ALA A 20 -6.63 10.06 -7.13
C ALA A 20 -5.74 8.99 -6.50
N LEU A 21 -4.57 9.38 -5.99
CA LEU A 21 -3.61 8.49 -5.37
C LEU A 21 -3.33 8.93 -3.93
N LEU A 22 -3.31 7.99 -3.00
CA LEU A 22 -3.22 8.24 -1.57
C LEU A 22 -2.18 7.31 -0.94
N ILE A 23 -1.33 7.86 -0.08
CA ILE A 23 -0.41 7.10 0.77
C ILE A 23 -0.24 7.83 2.10
N ARG A 24 -0.01 7.09 3.20
CA ARG A 24 0.37 7.68 4.49
C ARG A 24 1.70 7.07 4.93
N PRO A 25 2.84 7.63 4.48
CA PRO A 25 4.15 7.08 4.81
C PRO A 25 4.49 7.23 6.29
N PHE A 26 3.98 8.25 6.96
CA PHE A 26 4.25 8.50 8.37
C PHE A 26 2.99 9.02 9.10
N PHE A 27 2.95 10.26 9.50
CA PHE A 27 1.82 10.82 10.26
C PHE A 27 0.77 11.51 9.37
N ARG A 28 1.11 11.83 8.13
CA ARG A 28 0.27 12.58 7.21
C ARG A 28 -0.06 11.80 5.95
N THR A 29 -1.31 11.94 5.48
CA THR A 29 -1.73 11.46 4.16
C THR A 29 -1.18 12.35 3.06
N ARG A 30 -0.35 11.80 2.19
CA ARG A 30 0.02 12.44 0.92
C ARG A 30 -1.03 12.05 -0.11
N ALA A 31 -1.68 13.05 -0.69
CA ALA A 31 -2.74 12.87 -1.66
C ALA A 31 -2.41 13.62 -2.93
N TRP A 32 -2.38 12.91 -4.04
CA TRP A 32 -2.40 13.50 -5.37
C TRP A 32 -3.85 13.55 -5.84
N ARG A 33 -4.34 14.75 -6.11
CA ARG A 33 -5.65 14.92 -6.74
C ARG A 33 -5.52 14.67 -8.24
N TYR A 34 -6.64 14.49 -8.91
CA TYR A 34 -6.63 14.30 -10.35
C TYR A 34 -5.96 15.46 -11.11
N ARG A 35 -6.22 16.72 -10.72
CA ARG A 35 -5.51 17.89 -11.27
C ARG A 35 -4.01 17.85 -10.99
N ASP A 36 -3.62 17.40 -9.79
CA ASP A 36 -2.20 17.34 -9.40
C ASP A 36 -1.47 16.30 -10.27
N LEU A 37 -2.12 15.18 -10.64
CA LEU A 37 -1.58 14.22 -11.60
C LEU A 37 -1.45 14.83 -13.01
N ALA A 38 -2.49 15.53 -13.47
CA ALA A 38 -2.48 16.17 -14.78
C ALA A 38 -1.39 17.23 -14.91
N GLU A 39 -1.01 17.88 -13.80
CA GLU A 39 0.09 18.85 -13.75
C GLU A 39 1.45 18.19 -13.57
N THR A 40 1.54 17.12 -12.74
CA THR A 40 2.81 16.49 -12.37
C THR A 40 3.32 15.57 -13.47
N VAL A 41 2.46 14.81 -14.14
CA VAL A 41 2.87 13.83 -15.16
C VAL A 41 3.63 14.47 -16.32
N PRO A 42 3.20 15.58 -16.96
CA PRO A 42 3.98 16.24 -18.02
C PRO A 42 5.34 16.78 -17.54
N ARG A 43 5.44 17.16 -16.26
CA ARG A 43 6.68 17.64 -15.66
C ARG A 43 7.61 16.47 -15.30
N ALA A 44 7.07 15.35 -14.80
CA ALA A 44 7.83 14.12 -14.60
C ALA A 44 8.34 13.55 -15.93
N ALA A 45 7.53 13.64 -17.00
CA ALA A 45 7.97 13.31 -18.35
C ALA A 45 9.16 14.17 -18.80
N ARG A 46 9.20 15.47 -18.44
CA ARG A 46 10.38 16.32 -18.69
C ARG A 46 11.62 15.78 -18.00
N VAL A 47 11.52 15.38 -16.73
CA VAL A 47 12.65 14.79 -15.99
C VAL A 47 13.20 13.54 -16.68
N LEU A 48 12.30 12.66 -17.16
CA LEU A 48 12.69 11.46 -17.88
C LEU A 48 13.30 11.80 -19.27
N ALA A 49 12.77 12.80 -19.96
CA ALA A 49 13.32 13.26 -21.24
C ALA A 49 14.73 13.84 -21.08
N GLU A 50 14.98 14.63 -20.04
CA GLU A 50 16.30 15.16 -19.70
C GLU A 50 17.29 14.06 -19.28
N ALA A 51 16.78 12.92 -18.77
CA ALA A 51 17.56 11.71 -18.54
C ALA A 51 17.77 10.83 -19.80
N GLY A 52 17.31 11.28 -20.98
CA GLY A 52 17.58 10.67 -22.27
C GLY A 52 16.48 9.75 -22.82
N VAL A 53 15.26 9.79 -22.26
CA VAL A 53 14.11 9.01 -22.75
C VAL A 53 13.37 9.79 -23.83
N GLY A 54 13.11 9.14 -24.95
CA GLY A 54 12.32 9.67 -26.07
C GLY A 54 11.24 8.69 -26.54
N GLU A 55 10.53 9.08 -27.59
CA GLU A 55 9.50 8.25 -28.22
C GLU A 55 10.07 6.91 -28.71
N GLY A 56 9.34 5.83 -28.46
CA GLY A 56 9.74 4.47 -28.82
C GLY A 56 10.84 3.85 -27.95
N ASP A 57 11.38 4.56 -26.97
CA ASP A 57 12.34 3.99 -26.00
C ASP A 57 11.67 3.06 -24.98
N ARG A 58 12.47 2.22 -24.33
CA ARG A 58 12.00 1.33 -23.24
C ARG A 58 12.62 1.78 -21.94
N VAL A 59 11.78 1.86 -20.91
CA VAL A 59 12.16 2.29 -19.58
C VAL A 59 11.82 1.19 -18.58
N ILE A 60 12.81 0.67 -17.87
CA ILE A 60 12.58 -0.27 -16.79
C ILE A 60 11.95 0.50 -15.61
N LEU A 61 10.83 -0.03 -15.08
CA LEU A 61 10.16 0.49 -13.89
C LEU A 61 10.26 -0.55 -12.78
N TRP A 62 11.30 -0.41 -11.94
CA TRP A 62 11.67 -1.37 -10.90
C TRP A 62 11.51 -0.76 -9.51
N ALA A 63 10.28 -0.71 -9.04
CA ALA A 63 9.95 0.01 -7.83
C ALA A 63 8.75 -0.60 -7.09
N VAL A 64 8.66 -0.32 -5.79
CA VAL A 64 7.52 -0.70 -4.95
C VAL A 64 6.24 0.05 -5.33
N ASN A 65 5.09 -0.52 -4.94
CA ASN A 65 3.80 0.14 -5.10
C ASN A 65 3.75 1.43 -4.28
N ARG A 66 3.57 2.53 -4.96
CA ARG A 66 3.40 3.87 -4.38
C ARG A 66 2.82 4.83 -5.42
N PRO A 67 2.26 5.98 -5.02
CA PRO A 67 1.70 6.95 -5.97
C PRO A 67 2.66 7.34 -7.09
N GLU A 68 3.94 7.48 -6.76
CA GLU A 68 4.99 7.89 -7.70
C GLU A 68 5.24 6.83 -8.78
N TRP A 69 4.91 5.55 -8.52
CA TRP A 69 4.94 4.50 -9.54
C TRP A 69 3.95 4.82 -10.68
N GLY A 70 2.72 5.20 -10.31
CA GLY A 70 1.72 5.63 -11.29
C GLY A 70 2.14 6.89 -12.04
N ILE A 71 2.72 7.87 -11.35
CA ILE A 71 3.26 9.09 -11.97
C ILE A 71 4.34 8.74 -13.01
N ALA A 72 5.29 7.87 -12.67
CA ALA A 72 6.35 7.43 -13.57
C ALA A 72 5.79 6.67 -14.78
N PHE A 73 4.86 5.74 -14.55
CA PHE A 73 4.19 4.96 -15.59
C PHE A 73 3.50 5.86 -16.63
N PHE A 74 2.70 6.81 -16.15
CA PHE A 74 2.04 7.77 -17.05
C PHE A 74 3.02 8.77 -17.69
N ALA A 75 4.13 9.12 -17.03
CA ALA A 75 5.15 9.98 -17.60
C ALA A 75 5.93 9.29 -18.75
N ILE A 76 6.20 8.00 -18.62
CA ILE A 76 6.78 7.18 -19.69
C ILE A 76 5.81 7.14 -20.88
N ALA A 77 4.54 6.84 -20.63
CA ALA A 77 3.50 6.85 -21.66
C ALA A 77 3.31 8.21 -22.32
N HIS A 78 3.47 9.31 -21.56
CA HIS A 78 3.38 10.68 -22.06
C HIS A 78 4.49 11.01 -23.07
N LEU A 79 5.67 10.39 -22.93
CA LEU A 79 6.78 10.52 -23.88
C LEU A 79 6.65 9.60 -25.10
N GLY A 80 5.62 8.76 -25.19
CA GLY A 80 5.52 7.74 -26.22
C GLY A 80 6.55 6.61 -26.06
N ALA A 81 7.11 6.46 -24.89
CA ALA A 81 8.01 5.38 -24.52
C ALA A 81 7.23 4.20 -23.93
N ALA A 82 7.81 3.00 -23.97
CA ALA A 82 7.22 1.79 -23.41
C ALA A 82 7.82 1.48 -22.03
N SER A 83 6.95 1.24 -21.04
CA SER A 83 7.39 0.76 -19.73
C SER A 83 7.76 -0.73 -19.77
N VAL A 84 8.74 -1.12 -18.97
CA VAL A 84 9.13 -2.51 -18.71
C VAL A 84 9.09 -2.74 -17.20
N PRO A 85 7.92 -3.07 -16.64
CA PRO A 85 7.77 -3.21 -15.19
C PRO A 85 8.45 -4.47 -14.69
N LEU A 86 9.23 -4.34 -13.61
CA LEU A 86 9.86 -5.44 -12.90
C LEU A 86 9.36 -5.52 -11.45
N ASP A 87 9.13 -6.74 -10.97
CA ASP A 87 8.83 -6.98 -9.56
C ASP A 87 10.11 -6.76 -8.72
N VAL A 88 9.96 -6.14 -7.56
CA VAL A 88 11.09 -5.85 -6.65
C VAL A 88 11.78 -7.11 -6.13
N ARG A 89 11.14 -8.26 -6.23
CA ARG A 89 11.67 -9.57 -5.86
C ARG A 89 12.48 -10.24 -6.98
N HIS A 90 12.50 -9.67 -8.18
CA HIS A 90 13.33 -10.23 -9.25
C HIS A 90 14.81 -10.06 -8.94
N THR A 91 15.60 -11.05 -9.34
CA THR A 91 17.06 -11.01 -9.18
C THR A 91 17.70 -10.02 -10.15
N VAL A 92 18.89 -9.57 -9.82
CA VAL A 92 19.68 -8.69 -10.69
C VAL A 92 19.93 -9.31 -12.06
N ASP A 93 20.21 -10.62 -12.10
CA ASP A 93 20.47 -11.34 -13.36
C ASP A 93 19.23 -11.35 -14.26
N PHE A 94 18.04 -11.52 -13.67
CA PHE A 94 16.80 -11.37 -14.42
C PHE A 94 16.66 -9.95 -14.96
N GLY A 95 16.87 -8.92 -14.12
CA GLY A 95 16.82 -7.52 -14.54
C GLY A 95 17.82 -7.21 -15.65
N ARG A 96 19.05 -7.70 -15.55
CA ARG A 96 20.11 -7.55 -16.59
C ARG A 96 19.71 -8.20 -17.91
N LYS A 97 19.13 -9.41 -17.84
CA LYS A 97 18.60 -10.11 -19.02
C LYS A 97 17.51 -9.30 -19.71
N ILE A 98 16.54 -8.80 -18.95
CA ILE A 98 15.43 -8.00 -19.48
C ILE A 98 15.94 -6.68 -20.08
N ALA A 99 16.86 -5.99 -19.41
CA ALA A 99 17.48 -4.77 -19.90
C ALA A 99 18.16 -4.99 -21.27
N GLY A 100 18.90 -6.09 -21.41
CA GLY A 100 19.55 -6.49 -22.67
C GLY A 100 18.56 -6.84 -23.78
N GLN A 101 17.53 -7.64 -23.47
CA GLN A 101 16.50 -8.05 -24.45
C GLN A 101 15.68 -6.86 -24.98
N THR A 102 15.33 -5.92 -24.10
CA THR A 102 14.52 -4.76 -24.45
C THR A 102 15.36 -3.61 -25.02
N GLY A 103 16.65 -3.56 -24.69
CA GLY A 103 17.50 -2.41 -24.98
C GLY A 103 17.00 -1.19 -24.21
N ALA A 104 16.67 -1.36 -22.93
CA ALA A 104 16.18 -0.29 -22.09
C ALA A 104 17.21 0.84 -21.97
N LYS A 105 16.72 2.09 -21.97
CA LYS A 105 17.55 3.30 -21.93
C LYS A 105 17.79 3.80 -20.49
N LEU A 106 16.83 3.56 -19.62
CA LEU A 106 16.78 4.13 -18.28
C LEU A 106 16.08 3.16 -17.31
N VAL A 107 16.44 3.25 -16.05
CA VAL A 107 15.71 2.59 -14.95
C VAL A 107 15.07 3.66 -14.05
N VAL A 108 13.76 3.56 -13.85
CA VAL A 108 13.08 4.24 -12.75
C VAL A 108 13.02 3.25 -11.58
N ALA A 109 13.73 3.53 -10.51
CA ALA A 109 13.91 2.61 -9.40
C ALA A 109 13.48 3.22 -8.06
N SER A 110 13.07 2.39 -7.11
CA SER A 110 12.93 2.78 -5.71
C SER A 110 14.22 2.55 -4.93
N ARG A 111 14.36 3.21 -3.78
CA ARG A 111 15.53 2.99 -2.89
C ARG A 111 15.62 1.53 -2.43
N GLN A 112 14.50 0.84 -2.30
CA GLN A 112 14.49 -0.59 -1.97
C GLN A 112 15.15 -1.46 -3.04
N THR A 113 15.17 -1.03 -4.29
CA THR A 113 15.82 -1.75 -5.40
C THR A 113 17.16 -1.14 -5.80
N GLU A 114 17.74 -0.25 -4.97
CA GLU A 114 18.93 0.54 -5.33
C GLU A 114 20.11 -0.32 -5.74
N THR A 115 20.49 -1.33 -4.94
CA THR A 115 21.61 -2.21 -5.26
C THR A 115 21.43 -2.87 -6.63
N SER A 116 20.26 -3.49 -6.83
CA SER A 116 19.94 -4.18 -8.08
C SER A 116 19.90 -3.23 -9.29
N ALA A 117 19.32 -2.05 -9.12
CA ALA A 117 19.24 -1.06 -10.20
C ALA A 117 20.61 -0.51 -10.61
N ARG A 118 21.51 -0.26 -9.66
CA ARG A 118 22.89 0.19 -9.96
C ARG A 118 23.68 -0.82 -10.76
N GLU A 119 23.48 -2.11 -10.50
CA GLU A 119 24.18 -3.19 -11.22
C GLU A 119 23.75 -3.36 -12.68
N LEU A 120 22.64 -2.75 -13.11
CA LEU A 120 22.26 -2.74 -14.52
C LEU A 120 23.14 -1.83 -15.38
N GLY A 121 23.88 -0.89 -14.79
CA GLY A 121 24.74 0.05 -15.51
C GLY A 121 23.98 1.06 -16.38
N LEU A 122 22.69 1.23 -16.18
CA LEU A 122 21.84 2.20 -16.88
C LEU A 122 21.67 3.49 -16.05
N PRO A 123 21.35 4.63 -16.68
CA PRO A 123 20.94 5.83 -15.97
C PRO A 123 19.75 5.52 -15.04
N ILE A 124 19.74 6.12 -13.83
CA ILE A 124 18.70 5.86 -12.84
C ILE A 124 17.98 7.16 -12.47
N VAL A 125 16.65 7.10 -12.47
CA VAL A 125 15.79 8.11 -11.85
C VAL A 125 15.13 7.49 -10.61
N TRP A 126 15.35 8.12 -9.45
CA TRP A 126 14.76 7.64 -8.21
C TRP A 126 13.30 8.07 -8.11
N ILE A 127 12.44 7.10 -7.92
CA ILE A 127 10.98 7.30 -7.93
C ILE A 127 10.56 8.23 -6.77
N GLU A 128 11.23 8.16 -5.62
CA GLU A 128 10.96 8.97 -4.44
C GLU A 128 11.19 10.46 -4.69
N SER A 129 12.21 10.81 -5.47
CA SER A 129 12.55 12.21 -5.80
C SER A 129 11.88 12.73 -7.07
N LEU A 130 11.21 11.86 -7.83
CA LEU A 130 10.57 12.23 -9.10
C LEU A 130 9.54 13.37 -8.97
N PRO A 131 8.63 13.39 -7.97
CA PRO A 131 7.69 14.50 -7.80
C PRO A 131 8.37 15.83 -7.46
N ASP A 132 9.44 15.81 -6.68
CA ASP A 132 10.18 17.02 -6.31
C ASP A 132 10.96 17.57 -7.51
N SER A 133 11.56 16.70 -8.30
CA SER A 133 12.20 17.07 -9.56
C SER A 133 11.19 17.63 -10.56
N ALA A 134 10.03 16.98 -10.68
CA ALA A 134 8.92 17.41 -11.53
C ALA A 134 8.40 18.80 -11.13
N ARG A 135 8.33 19.13 -9.83
CA ARG A 135 7.90 20.45 -9.35
C ARG A 135 8.78 21.58 -9.89
N ARG A 136 10.08 21.31 -10.09
CA ARG A 136 11.06 22.28 -10.63
C ARG A 136 11.11 22.29 -12.16
N ALA A 137 10.61 21.24 -12.82
CA ALA A 137 10.65 21.09 -14.25
C ALA A 137 9.48 21.83 -14.95
N LYS A 138 9.70 22.27 -16.17
CA LYS A 138 8.63 22.78 -17.06
C LYS A 138 7.90 21.58 -17.69
N PRO A 139 6.57 21.65 -17.87
CA PRO A 139 5.84 20.56 -18.54
C PRO A 139 6.34 20.38 -19.99
N VAL A 140 6.25 19.16 -20.50
CA VAL A 140 6.47 18.83 -21.91
C VAL A 140 5.13 18.42 -22.52
N GLU A 141 4.93 18.75 -23.80
CA GLU A 141 3.76 18.30 -24.55
C GLU A 141 3.80 16.77 -24.73
N PRO A 142 2.63 16.11 -24.75
CA PRO A 142 2.58 14.67 -24.96
C PRO A 142 3.07 14.29 -26.37
N ALA A 143 3.77 13.17 -26.46
CA ALA A 143 4.08 12.59 -27.77
C ALA A 143 2.79 12.22 -28.53
N PRO A 144 2.82 12.15 -29.86
CA PRO A 144 1.63 11.85 -30.67
C PRO A 144 1.29 10.35 -30.63
N VAL A 145 0.92 9.85 -29.43
CA VAL A 145 0.57 8.44 -29.21
C VAL A 145 -0.86 8.13 -29.64
N THR A 146 -1.08 6.92 -30.12
CA THR A 146 -2.39 6.38 -30.48
C THR A 146 -2.69 5.11 -29.71
N GLY A 147 -3.89 4.57 -29.84
CA GLY A 147 -4.24 3.28 -29.25
C GLY A 147 -3.34 2.12 -29.69
N ALA A 148 -2.73 2.20 -30.89
CA ALA A 148 -1.82 1.19 -31.40
C ALA A 148 -0.37 1.36 -30.93
N THR A 149 -0.01 2.50 -30.35
CA THR A 149 1.36 2.75 -29.84
C THR A 149 1.66 1.77 -28.69
N LEU A 150 2.87 1.18 -28.71
CA LEU A 150 3.33 0.29 -27.65
C LEU A 150 3.42 1.05 -26.32
N ALA A 151 2.71 0.59 -25.30
CA ALA A 151 2.71 1.21 -23.98
C ALA A 151 3.63 0.50 -23.01
N GLU A 152 3.69 -0.84 -23.10
CA GLU A 152 4.54 -1.61 -22.21
C GLU A 152 4.89 -3.00 -22.74
N ILE A 153 5.94 -3.59 -22.14
CA ILE A 153 6.37 -4.96 -22.37
C ILE A 153 6.39 -5.66 -21.02
N VAL A 154 5.43 -6.55 -20.77
CA VAL A 154 5.32 -7.30 -19.51
C VAL A 154 5.94 -8.68 -19.68
N PHE A 155 6.97 -8.97 -18.88
CA PHE A 155 7.63 -10.26 -18.92
C PHE A 155 6.93 -11.27 -18.04
N THR A 156 6.58 -12.39 -18.65
CA THR A 156 5.98 -13.54 -17.95
C THR A 156 7.01 -14.68 -17.88
N SER A 157 6.97 -15.45 -16.80
CA SER A 157 7.75 -16.69 -16.69
C SER A 157 7.19 -17.70 -17.68
N GLY A 158 7.83 -17.81 -18.84
CA GLY A 158 7.46 -18.81 -19.85
C GLY A 158 7.54 -20.23 -19.28
N THR A 159 6.73 -21.11 -19.83
CA THR A 159 6.73 -22.55 -19.48
C THR A 159 8.05 -23.24 -19.83
N THR A 160 8.88 -22.62 -20.65
CA THR A 160 10.20 -23.09 -21.13
C THR A 160 11.36 -22.57 -20.31
N GLY A 161 11.10 -21.84 -19.21
CA GLY A 161 12.14 -21.21 -18.38
C GLY A 161 12.66 -19.86 -18.87
N GLU A 162 12.51 -19.55 -20.17
CA GLU A 162 12.89 -18.26 -20.75
C GLU A 162 11.75 -17.24 -20.63
N PRO A 163 12.00 -16.03 -20.09
CA PRO A 163 10.97 -15.01 -19.97
C PRO A 163 10.54 -14.48 -21.34
N LYS A 164 9.22 -14.40 -21.54
CA LYS A 164 8.62 -13.86 -22.77
C LYS A 164 7.99 -12.50 -22.48
N GLY A 165 8.34 -11.49 -23.24
CA GLY A 165 7.82 -10.12 -23.09
C GLY A 165 6.55 -9.91 -23.92
N ALA A 166 5.38 -9.88 -23.30
CA ALA A 166 4.12 -9.56 -23.97
C ALA A 166 4.04 -8.07 -24.30
N MET A 167 3.83 -7.75 -25.58
CA MET A 167 3.70 -6.38 -26.07
C MET A 167 2.26 -5.89 -25.95
N LEU A 168 2.04 -4.86 -25.16
CA LEU A 168 0.73 -4.26 -24.93
C LEU A 168 0.72 -2.81 -25.39
N SER A 169 -0.28 -2.48 -26.21
CA SER A 169 -0.50 -1.11 -26.67
C SER A 169 -1.33 -0.30 -25.66
N HIS A 170 -1.35 1.02 -25.80
CA HIS A 170 -2.26 1.89 -25.05
C HIS A 170 -3.71 1.40 -25.17
N GLY A 171 -4.13 1.05 -26.38
CA GLY A 171 -5.49 0.58 -26.66
C GLY A 171 -5.83 -0.73 -25.97
N ASN A 172 -4.89 -1.69 -25.87
CA ASN A 172 -5.12 -2.95 -25.19
C ASN A 172 -5.47 -2.73 -23.71
N LEU A 173 -4.70 -1.88 -23.03
CA LEU A 173 -4.89 -1.57 -21.61
C LEU A 173 -6.19 -0.80 -21.34
N ILE A 174 -6.46 0.21 -22.16
CA ILE A 174 -7.65 1.05 -22.04
C ILE A 174 -8.92 0.27 -22.37
N ALA A 175 -8.90 -0.59 -23.39
CA ALA A 175 -10.05 -1.43 -23.73
C ALA A 175 -10.43 -2.36 -22.57
N ASN A 176 -9.45 -3.00 -21.92
CA ASN A 176 -9.69 -3.88 -20.79
C ASN A 176 -10.20 -3.11 -19.56
N ALA A 177 -9.57 -1.98 -19.21
CA ALA A 177 -10.02 -1.12 -18.13
C ALA A 177 -11.45 -0.59 -18.36
N THR A 178 -11.78 -0.20 -19.59
CA THR A 178 -13.13 0.29 -19.97
C THR A 178 -14.17 -0.81 -19.91
N ALA A 179 -13.84 -2.02 -20.36
CA ALA A 179 -14.72 -3.18 -20.26
C ALA A 179 -15.00 -3.52 -18.78
N MET A 180 -13.96 -3.51 -17.93
CA MET A 180 -14.09 -3.77 -16.51
C MET A 180 -14.89 -2.69 -15.77
N ALA A 181 -14.83 -1.43 -16.20
CA ALA A 181 -15.67 -0.36 -15.66
C ALA A 181 -17.18 -0.62 -15.86
N GLN A 182 -17.58 -1.44 -16.83
CA GLN A 182 -18.98 -1.84 -17.06
C GLN A 182 -19.39 -3.05 -16.22
N VAL A 183 -18.43 -3.81 -15.73
CA VAL A 183 -18.66 -5.09 -15.04
C VAL A 183 -18.53 -4.95 -13.51
N MET A 184 -17.54 -4.22 -13.05
CA MET A 184 -17.31 -4.00 -11.62
C MET A 184 -18.18 -2.86 -11.08
N PRO A 185 -18.79 -3.03 -9.90
CA PRO A 185 -19.53 -1.97 -9.21
C PRO A 185 -18.55 -0.96 -8.56
N PHE A 186 -17.91 -0.17 -9.38
CA PHE A 186 -16.81 0.69 -8.99
C PHE A 186 -17.02 2.11 -9.53
N GLY A 187 -16.86 3.12 -8.69
CA GLY A 187 -17.14 4.49 -9.09
C GLY A 187 -16.42 5.56 -8.26
N GLU A 188 -16.77 6.80 -8.49
CA GLU A 188 -16.09 7.97 -7.95
C GLU A 188 -15.95 8.01 -6.43
N LYS A 189 -16.82 7.34 -5.67
CA LYS A 189 -16.79 7.35 -4.20
C LYS A 189 -15.94 6.24 -3.62
N ASP A 190 -15.43 5.36 -4.49
CA ASP A 190 -14.71 4.18 -4.07
C ASP A 190 -13.24 4.46 -3.84
N ARG A 191 -12.67 3.64 -2.97
CA ARG A 191 -11.26 3.62 -2.64
C ARG A 191 -10.76 2.19 -2.72
N LEU A 192 -9.85 1.96 -3.64
CA LEU A 192 -9.21 0.67 -3.83
C LEU A 192 -7.92 0.63 -3.04
N LEU A 193 -7.66 -0.48 -2.34
CA LEU A 193 -6.37 -0.74 -1.71
C LEU A 193 -5.48 -1.54 -2.66
N SER A 194 -4.33 -0.96 -3.03
CA SER A 194 -3.34 -1.58 -3.92
C SER A 194 -2.38 -2.46 -3.13
N VAL A 195 -2.57 -3.77 -3.16
CA VAL A 195 -1.74 -4.74 -2.41
C VAL A 195 -0.94 -5.68 -3.30
N LEU A 196 -1.40 -5.93 -4.52
CA LEU A 196 -0.68 -6.75 -5.48
C LEU A 196 0.41 -5.92 -6.16
N PRO A 197 1.51 -6.51 -6.66
CA PRO A 197 2.56 -5.75 -7.33
C PRO A 197 2.05 -5.04 -8.59
N LEU A 198 2.33 -3.74 -8.74
CA LEU A 198 2.02 -2.96 -9.95
C LEU A 198 2.82 -3.41 -11.18
N SER A 199 3.86 -4.21 -11.00
CA SER A 199 4.55 -4.90 -12.10
C SER A 199 3.70 -5.98 -12.77
N HIS A 200 2.59 -6.39 -12.15
CA HIS A 200 1.65 -7.34 -12.73
C HIS A 200 0.43 -6.62 -13.30
N LEU A 201 0.05 -7.00 -14.51
CA LEU A 201 -0.99 -6.35 -15.28
C LEU A 201 -2.36 -6.35 -14.59
N TYR A 202 -2.65 -7.38 -13.79
CA TYR A 202 -3.90 -7.46 -13.01
C TYR A 202 -4.04 -6.25 -12.05
N GLU A 203 -3.00 -5.95 -11.27
CA GLU A 203 -3.01 -4.78 -10.39
C GLU A 203 -2.92 -3.48 -11.18
N GLN A 204 -2.14 -3.46 -12.23
CA GLN A 204 -1.94 -2.26 -13.04
C GLN A 204 -3.23 -1.79 -13.70
N VAL A 205 -3.95 -2.70 -14.35
CA VAL A 205 -5.19 -2.36 -15.07
C VAL A 205 -6.34 -2.17 -14.11
N LEU A 206 -6.57 -3.11 -13.18
CA LEU A 206 -7.72 -3.03 -12.27
C LEU A 206 -7.44 -2.22 -11.00
N GLY A 207 -6.18 -2.11 -10.58
CA GLY A 207 -5.77 -1.41 -9.36
C GLY A 207 -5.30 0.03 -9.59
N LEU A 208 -4.94 0.41 -10.83
CA LEU A 208 -4.49 1.76 -11.15
C LEU A 208 -5.29 2.40 -12.30
N ILE A 209 -5.30 1.78 -13.49
CA ILE A 209 -5.90 2.41 -14.69
C ILE A 209 -7.42 2.52 -14.54
N LEU A 210 -8.11 1.43 -14.22
CA LEU A 210 -9.56 1.41 -14.00
C LEU A 210 -10.04 2.42 -12.96
N PRO A 211 -9.50 2.45 -11.73
CA PRO A 211 -9.88 3.46 -10.74
C PRO A 211 -9.77 4.89 -11.26
N LEU A 212 -8.66 5.21 -11.92
CA LEU A 212 -8.44 6.55 -12.45
C LEU A 212 -9.38 6.90 -13.59
N THR A 213 -9.81 5.91 -14.38
CA THR A 213 -10.78 6.09 -15.47
C THR A 213 -12.18 6.46 -14.96
N VAL A 214 -12.58 5.93 -13.80
CA VAL A 214 -13.92 6.14 -13.22
C VAL A 214 -13.97 7.21 -12.12
N GLY A 215 -12.85 7.86 -11.80
CA GLY A 215 -12.81 8.92 -10.79
C GLY A 215 -12.67 8.42 -9.35
N ALA A 216 -12.33 7.17 -9.15
CA ALA A 216 -12.08 6.57 -7.85
C ALA A 216 -10.66 6.91 -7.31
N SER A 217 -10.38 6.50 -6.07
CA SER A 217 -9.07 6.71 -5.47
C SER A 217 -8.33 5.38 -5.28
N VAL A 218 -7.01 5.39 -5.46
CA VAL A 218 -6.12 4.27 -5.13
C VAL A 218 -5.37 4.61 -3.85
N VAL A 219 -5.38 3.68 -2.90
CA VAL A 219 -4.69 3.78 -1.61
C VAL A 219 -3.52 2.80 -1.61
N TYR A 220 -2.35 3.30 -1.32
CA TYR A 220 -1.13 2.49 -1.20
C TYR A 220 -0.80 2.29 0.27
N PRO A 221 -0.72 1.05 0.77
CA PRO A 221 -0.21 0.77 2.10
C PRO A 221 1.31 0.94 2.11
N VAL A 222 1.87 1.39 3.22
CA VAL A 222 3.34 1.51 3.36
C VAL A 222 4.02 0.15 3.54
N SER A 223 3.28 -0.84 4.03
CA SER A 223 3.73 -2.21 4.21
C SER A 223 2.58 -3.19 3.94
N ARG A 224 2.91 -4.43 3.58
CA ARG A 224 1.94 -5.52 3.39
C ARG A 224 1.68 -6.33 4.67
N GLN A 225 2.25 -5.93 5.78
CA GLN A 225 1.97 -6.56 7.07
C GLN A 225 0.49 -6.47 7.43
N PRO A 226 -0.11 -7.51 8.00
CA PRO A 226 -1.56 -7.56 8.28
C PRO A 226 -2.06 -6.39 9.13
N ALA A 227 -1.31 -5.99 10.16
CA ALA A 227 -1.65 -4.87 11.04
C ALA A 227 -1.73 -3.54 10.28
N VAL A 228 -0.72 -3.26 9.42
CA VAL A 228 -0.67 -2.07 8.58
C VAL A 228 -1.80 -2.06 7.55
N LEU A 229 -2.11 -3.22 6.95
CA LEU A 229 -3.22 -3.33 6.01
C LEU A 229 -4.56 -3.03 6.68
N ILE A 230 -4.84 -3.62 7.85
CA ILE A 230 -6.09 -3.39 8.60
C ILE A 230 -6.20 -1.92 9.02
N ARG A 231 -5.11 -1.31 9.49
CA ARG A 231 -5.07 0.14 9.79
C ARG A 231 -5.38 0.97 8.54
N THR A 232 -4.77 0.63 7.40
CA THR A 232 -5.01 1.32 6.12
C THR A 232 -6.47 1.19 5.68
N PHE A 233 -7.06 -0.01 5.77
CA PHE A 233 -8.49 -0.21 5.52
C PHE A 233 -9.36 0.74 6.35
N ARG A 234 -9.12 0.81 7.66
CA ARG A 234 -9.88 1.61 8.61
C ARG A 234 -9.73 3.10 8.35
N ASP A 235 -8.48 3.58 8.23
CA ASP A 235 -8.16 5.00 8.13
C ASP A 235 -8.63 5.60 6.82
N PHE A 236 -8.45 4.88 5.72
CA PHE A 236 -8.88 5.33 4.40
C PHE A 236 -10.30 4.91 4.04
N LYS A 237 -10.97 4.10 4.90
CA LYS A 237 -12.32 3.58 4.60
C LYS A 237 -12.36 2.93 3.24
N VAL A 238 -11.43 1.99 3.00
CA VAL A 238 -11.33 1.24 1.76
C VAL A 238 -12.65 0.55 1.44
N SER A 239 -13.05 0.60 0.18
CA SER A 239 -14.33 0.03 -0.29
C SER A 239 -14.16 -1.15 -1.22
N VAL A 240 -13.01 -1.24 -1.90
CA VAL A 240 -12.69 -2.29 -2.88
C VAL A 240 -11.29 -2.84 -2.60
N LEU A 241 -11.15 -4.15 -2.67
CA LEU A 241 -9.88 -4.85 -2.55
C LEU A 241 -9.68 -5.77 -3.76
N LEU A 242 -8.49 -5.75 -4.35
CA LEU A 242 -8.04 -6.77 -5.29
C LEU A 242 -7.02 -7.65 -4.59
N ILE A 243 -7.21 -8.96 -4.65
CA ILE A 243 -6.38 -9.89 -3.92
C ILE A 243 -6.27 -11.24 -4.65
N VAL A 244 -5.27 -12.03 -4.31
CA VAL A 244 -5.17 -13.44 -4.72
C VAL A 244 -5.80 -14.34 -3.65
N PRO A 245 -6.27 -15.56 -4.00
CA PRO A 245 -6.94 -16.45 -3.05
C PRO A 245 -6.17 -16.72 -1.77
N GLN A 246 -4.85 -16.86 -1.85
CA GLN A 246 -4.02 -17.07 -0.65
C GLN A 246 -4.06 -15.87 0.31
N GLY A 247 -4.00 -14.65 -0.23
CA GLY A 247 -4.13 -13.43 0.60
C GLY A 247 -5.52 -13.33 1.27
N LEU A 248 -6.56 -13.76 0.56
CA LEU A 248 -7.91 -13.81 1.12
C LEU A 248 -8.03 -14.82 2.26
N ARG A 249 -7.42 -16.02 2.11
CA ARG A 249 -7.36 -17.03 3.19
C ARG A 249 -6.67 -16.48 4.43
N LEU A 250 -5.58 -15.73 4.28
CA LEU A 250 -4.88 -15.10 5.41
C LEU A 250 -5.78 -14.09 6.15
N LEU A 251 -6.55 -13.28 5.42
CA LEU A 251 -7.52 -12.35 6.03
C LEU A 251 -8.65 -13.09 6.74
N ASP A 252 -9.17 -14.15 6.13
CA ASP A 252 -10.23 -14.99 6.70
C ASP A 252 -9.75 -15.66 7.99
N ALA A 253 -8.59 -16.30 7.97
CA ALA A 253 -7.96 -16.91 9.14
C ALA A 253 -7.68 -15.91 10.28
N ALA A 254 -7.35 -14.66 9.95
CA ALA A 254 -7.17 -13.60 10.94
C ALA A 254 -8.49 -13.22 11.63
N ILE A 255 -9.61 -13.23 10.88
CA ILE A 255 -10.95 -13.03 11.45
C ILE A 255 -11.29 -14.19 12.39
N GLU A 256 -11.11 -15.42 11.93
CA GLU A 256 -11.42 -16.62 12.72
C GLU A 256 -10.62 -16.66 14.02
N ARG A 257 -9.31 -16.44 13.98
CA ARG A 257 -8.48 -16.37 15.20
C ARG A 257 -9.00 -15.34 16.21
N ARG A 258 -9.42 -14.15 15.75
CA ARG A 258 -10.01 -13.14 16.65
C ARG A 258 -11.35 -13.57 17.24
N VAL A 259 -12.16 -14.29 16.48
CA VAL A 259 -13.43 -14.86 16.95
C VAL A 259 -13.17 -15.91 18.04
N ASP A 260 -12.17 -16.76 17.86
CA ASP A 260 -11.78 -17.79 18.83
C ASP A 260 -11.18 -17.17 20.10
N GLN A 261 -10.26 -16.22 19.96
CA GLN A 261 -9.70 -15.47 21.10
C GLN A 261 -10.77 -14.75 21.95
N ALA A 262 -11.87 -14.36 21.29
CA ALA A 262 -13.00 -13.71 21.98
C ALA A 262 -14.05 -14.70 22.51
N ASP A 263 -13.83 -16.04 22.36
CA ASP A 263 -14.78 -17.10 22.71
C ASP A 263 -16.17 -16.88 22.08
N ARG A 264 -16.22 -16.50 20.80
CA ARG A 264 -17.45 -16.16 20.08
C ARG A 264 -17.76 -17.05 18.88
N ARG A 265 -17.10 -18.22 18.75
CA ARG A 265 -17.26 -19.12 17.61
C ARG A 265 -18.73 -19.50 17.36
N ALA A 266 -19.42 -19.98 18.38
CA ALA A 266 -20.83 -20.36 18.28
C ALA A 266 -21.75 -19.19 17.87
N THR A 267 -21.45 -17.97 18.34
CA THR A 267 -22.20 -16.76 17.93
C THR A 267 -21.93 -16.42 16.48
N PHE A 268 -20.68 -16.51 16.04
CA PHE A 268 -20.25 -16.21 14.68
C PHE A 268 -20.92 -17.16 13.68
N GLU A 269 -20.93 -18.46 13.96
CA GLU A 269 -21.62 -19.46 13.13
C GLU A 269 -23.14 -19.25 13.06
N ARG A 270 -23.78 -18.88 14.18
CA ARG A 270 -25.21 -18.51 14.18
C ARG A 270 -25.50 -17.30 13.31
N LEU A 271 -24.61 -16.29 13.34
CA LEU A 271 -24.73 -15.11 12.48
C LEU A 271 -24.64 -15.49 11.00
N HIS A 272 -23.72 -16.39 10.62
CA HIS A 272 -23.62 -16.93 9.27
C HIS A 272 -24.89 -17.67 8.86
N ALA A 273 -25.43 -18.51 9.72
CA ALA A 273 -26.69 -19.23 9.46
C ALA A 273 -27.90 -18.28 9.23
N ILE A 274 -27.97 -17.18 9.97
CA ILE A 274 -28.98 -16.12 9.79
C ILE A 274 -28.74 -15.39 8.46
N ALA A 275 -27.47 -15.05 8.19
CA ALA A 275 -27.08 -14.28 7.02
C ALA A 275 -27.45 -14.95 5.69
N ARG A 276 -27.48 -16.29 5.65
CA ARG A 276 -27.95 -17.04 4.46
C ARG A 276 -29.37 -16.71 4.04
N ARG A 277 -30.21 -16.24 4.97
CA ARG A 277 -31.64 -16.03 4.79
C ARG A 277 -32.06 -14.56 4.67
N VAL A 278 -31.13 -13.62 4.85
CA VAL A 278 -31.45 -12.18 4.87
C VAL A 278 -30.78 -11.43 3.72
N PRO A 279 -31.37 -10.30 3.25
CA PRO A 279 -30.78 -9.46 2.22
C PRO A 279 -29.48 -8.81 2.64
N LYS A 280 -28.64 -8.43 1.65
CA LYS A 280 -27.30 -7.85 1.82
C LYS A 280 -27.20 -6.73 2.87
N PRO A 281 -28.11 -5.72 2.98
CA PRO A 281 -28.01 -4.69 4.00
C PRO A 281 -28.05 -5.25 5.44
N PHE A 282 -28.89 -6.25 5.66
CA PHE A 282 -29.00 -6.91 6.97
C PHE A 282 -27.79 -7.79 7.28
N LYS A 283 -27.20 -8.46 6.30
CA LYS A 283 -25.92 -9.16 6.43
C LYS A 283 -24.85 -8.22 6.96
N ARG A 284 -24.70 -7.06 6.35
CA ARG A 284 -23.72 -6.03 6.76
C ARG A 284 -23.97 -5.49 8.17
N LEU A 285 -25.23 -5.44 8.60
CA LEU A 285 -25.59 -5.04 9.97
C LEU A 285 -25.18 -6.12 10.97
N LEU A 286 -25.46 -7.39 10.69
CA LEU A 286 -25.07 -8.54 11.52
C LEU A 286 -23.56 -8.59 11.74
N PHE A 287 -22.78 -8.38 10.69
CA PHE A 287 -21.30 -8.42 10.72
C PHE A 287 -20.65 -7.03 10.86
N ARG A 288 -21.41 -6.02 11.37
CA ARG A 288 -20.89 -4.65 11.50
C ARG A 288 -19.60 -4.57 12.32
N SER A 289 -19.47 -5.36 13.39
CA SER A 289 -18.27 -5.36 14.24
C SER A 289 -17.04 -5.86 13.48
N VAL A 290 -17.18 -6.90 12.66
CA VAL A 290 -16.11 -7.42 11.79
C VAL A 290 -15.78 -6.42 10.68
N LEU A 291 -16.79 -5.97 9.94
CA LEU A 291 -16.60 -5.03 8.84
C LEU A 291 -16.05 -3.67 9.28
N SER A 292 -16.30 -3.25 10.52
CA SER A 292 -15.75 -2.00 11.05
C SER A 292 -14.24 -2.04 11.20
N GLN A 293 -13.63 -3.21 11.39
CA GLN A 293 -12.18 -3.39 11.38
C GLN A 293 -11.59 -3.07 10.00
N PHE A 294 -12.35 -3.34 8.94
CA PHE A 294 -12.03 -2.96 7.56
C PHE A 294 -12.60 -1.58 7.17
N GLY A 295 -12.75 -0.68 8.14
CA GLY A 295 -13.24 0.69 7.91
C GLY A 295 -14.74 0.81 7.61
N GLY A 296 -15.50 -0.29 7.65
CA GLY A 296 -16.97 -0.35 7.51
C GLY A 296 -17.49 -0.08 6.09
N ARG A 297 -16.62 0.19 5.12
CA ARG A 297 -17.00 0.51 3.73
C ARG A 297 -16.70 -0.59 2.72
N LEU A 298 -15.88 -1.57 3.06
CA LEU A 298 -15.53 -2.68 2.18
C LEU A 298 -16.81 -3.38 1.69
N HIS A 299 -17.05 -3.36 0.39
CA HIS A 299 -18.23 -3.95 -0.23
C HIS A 299 -17.93 -4.89 -1.38
N THR A 300 -16.71 -4.85 -1.94
CA THR A 300 -16.30 -5.68 -3.07
C THR A 300 -14.88 -6.18 -2.89
N ILE A 301 -14.67 -7.47 -3.09
CA ILE A 301 -13.35 -8.08 -3.20
C ILE A 301 -13.27 -8.76 -4.55
N GLY A 302 -12.33 -8.31 -5.39
CA GLY A 302 -11.98 -8.94 -6.65
C GLY A 302 -10.86 -9.95 -6.45
N VAL A 303 -11.07 -11.19 -6.86
CA VAL A 303 -10.09 -12.27 -6.73
C VAL A 303 -9.70 -12.77 -8.12
N GLY A 304 -8.41 -12.92 -8.35
CA GLY A 304 -7.87 -13.39 -9.62
C GLY A 304 -6.61 -14.22 -9.45
N ALA A 305 -6.04 -14.63 -10.57
CA ALA A 305 -4.77 -15.33 -10.68
C ALA A 305 -4.79 -16.83 -10.32
N SER A 306 -5.70 -17.34 -9.50
CA SER A 306 -5.86 -18.79 -9.22
C SER A 306 -7.30 -19.10 -8.76
N ALA A 307 -7.62 -20.40 -8.58
CA ALA A 307 -8.93 -20.83 -8.13
C ALA A 307 -9.27 -20.29 -6.74
N LEU A 308 -10.50 -19.80 -6.58
CA LEU A 308 -11.02 -19.26 -5.33
C LEU A 308 -11.69 -20.38 -4.53
N ASP A 309 -11.33 -20.47 -3.26
CA ASP A 309 -11.99 -21.36 -2.30
C ASP A 309 -13.45 -20.93 -2.11
N VAL A 310 -14.36 -21.86 -2.41
CA VAL A 310 -15.81 -21.59 -2.40
C VAL A 310 -16.30 -21.31 -0.98
N ASP A 311 -15.76 -21.97 0.03
CA ASP A 311 -16.17 -21.80 1.43
C ASP A 311 -15.75 -20.43 1.96
N VAL A 312 -14.49 -20.02 1.69
CA VAL A 312 -14.01 -18.67 2.02
C VAL A 312 -14.87 -17.62 1.31
N ALA A 313 -15.13 -17.78 0.01
CA ALA A 313 -15.95 -16.86 -0.75
C ALA A 313 -17.39 -16.78 -0.21
N THR A 314 -17.95 -17.92 0.21
CA THR A 314 -19.28 -17.99 0.81
C THR A 314 -19.34 -17.22 2.12
N ARG A 315 -18.37 -17.41 3.02
CA ARG A 315 -18.31 -16.66 4.30
C ARG A 315 -18.28 -15.16 4.09
N TRP A 316 -17.44 -14.65 3.19
CA TRP A 316 -17.40 -13.23 2.88
C TRP A 316 -18.69 -12.70 2.24
N THR A 317 -19.32 -13.49 1.37
CA THR A 317 -20.65 -13.16 0.78
C THR A 317 -21.74 -13.13 1.85
N GLU A 318 -21.68 -14.01 2.83
CA GLU A 318 -22.58 -14.02 4.00
C GLU A 318 -22.34 -12.80 4.91
N MET A 319 -21.12 -12.27 4.99
CA MET A 319 -20.83 -10.99 5.66
C MET A 319 -21.32 -9.77 4.85
N GLY A 320 -21.85 -9.96 3.63
CA GLY A 320 -22.38 -8.89 2.78
C GLY A 320 -21.35 -8.16 1.94
N VAL A 321 -20.24 -8.85 1.58
CA VAL A 321 -19.23 -8.40 0.65
C VAL A 321 -19.39 -9.14 -0.67
N ASP A 322 -19.35 -8.43 -1.80
CA ASP A 322 -19.40 -9.07 -3.12
C ASP A 322 -18.03 -9.70 -3.41
N MET A 323 -18.02 -11.02 -3.51
CA MET A 323 -16.84 -11.79 -3.90
C MET A 323 -16.86 -12.01 -5.39
N LEU A 324 -16.02 -11.31 -6.14
CA LEU A 324 -15.99 -11.36 -7.59
C LEU A 324 -14.72 -12.06 -8.07
N GLN A 325 -14.86 -13.05 -8.92
CA GLN A 325 -13.74 -13.81 -9.47
C GLN A 325 -13.51 -13.44 -10.92
N GLY A 326 -12.23 -13.26 -11.28
CA GLY A 326 -11.78 -13.01 -12.63
C GLY A 326 -10.80 -14.07 -13.12
N TYR A 327 -10.85 -14.31 -14.43
CA TYR A 327 -9.92 -15.16 -15.16
C TYR A 327 -9.30 -14.34 -16.31
N GLY A 328 -8.02 -14.63 -16.60
CA GLY A 328 -7.34 -13.98 -17.68
C GLY A 328 -5.86 -14.29 -17.77
N ALA A 329 -5.21 -13.64 -18.71
CA ALA A 329 -3.81 -13.77 -19.03
C ALA A 329 -3.23 -12.40 -19.38
N THR A 330 -1.93 -12.21 -19.16
CA THR A 330 -1.21 -10.99 -19.55
C THR A 330 -1.43 -10.67 -21.02
N GLU A 331 -1.48 -11.70 -21.85
CA GLU A 331 -1.68 -11.66 -23.30
C GLU A 331 -3.09 -11.16 -23.73
N MET A 332 -4.01 -11.01 -22.76
CA MET A 332 -5.38 -10.51 -22.98
C MET A 332 -5.69 -9.19 -22.25
N GLY A 333 -4.68 -8.55 -21.69
CA GLY A 333 -4.66 -7.20 -21.21
C GLY A 333 -5.42 -6.79 -19.93
N PRO A 334 -5.57 -7.53 -18.79
CA PRO A 334 -5.34 -8.95 -18.56
C PRO A 334 -6.61 -9.81 -18.47
N VAL A 335 -7.82 -9.22 -18.38
CA VAL A 335 -9.05 -9.94 -18.02
C VAL A 335 -9.75 -10.49 -19.26
N ILE A 336 -10.10 -11.77 -19.21
CA ILE A 336 -10.91 -12.47 -20.24
C ILE A 336 -12.35 -12.58 -19.77
N SER A 337 -12.58 -13.05 -18.54
CA SER A 337 -13.91 -13.21 -17.96
C SER A 337 -13.95 -12.75 -16.51
N PHE A 338 -15.13 -12.36 -16.04
CA PHE A 338 -15.33 -11.85 -14.69
C PHE A 338 -16.75 -12.12 -14.20
N THR A 339 -16.90 -12.50 -12.92
CA THR A 339 -18.23 -12.63 -12.31
C THR A 339 -18.84 -11.25 -12.05
N ARG A 340 -20.15 -11.15 -12.04
CA ARG A 340 -20.89 -9.90 -11.82
C ARG A 340 -21.69 -9.99 -10.51
N PRO A 341 -21.89 -8.89 -9.76
CA PRO A 341 -22.61 -8.94 -8.48
C PRO A 341 -23.97 -9.61 -8.52
N HIS A 342 -24.71 -9.45 -9.64
CA HIS A 342 -26.06 -10.00 -9.83
C HIS A 342 -26.09 -11.39 -10.50
N ARG A 343 -24.95 -11.85 -11.03
CA ARG A 343 -24.77 -13.16 -11.69
C ARG A 343 -23.45 -13.77 -11.24
N ASN A 344 -23.29 -13.90 -9.93
CA ASN A 344 -22.12 -14.50 -9.32
C ASN A 344 -22.41 -15.94 -8.94
N VAL A 345 -21.85 -16.88 -9.68
CA VAL A 345 -21.91 -18.32 -9.39
C VAL A 345 -20.53 -18.73 -8.89
N LEU A 346 -20.42 -18.99 -7.60
CA LEU A 346 -19.16 -19.44 -7.00
C LEU A 346 -18.68 -20.74 -7.65
N GLY A 347 -17.37 -20.87 -7.84
CA GLY A 347 -16.77 -21.98 -8.59
C GLY A 347 -16.72 -21.75 -10.11
N THR A 348 -17.22 -20.62 -10.61
CA THR A 348 -17.03 -20.19 -11.99
C THR A 348 -16.15 -18.95 -12.07
N VAL A 349 -15.58 -18.69 -13.24
CA VAL A 349 -14.80 -17.47 -13.50
C VAL A 349 -15.60 -16.40 -14.25
N GLY A 350 -16.92 -16.55 -14.28
CA GLY A 350 -17.85 -15.56 -14.80
C GLY A 350 -18.07 -15.62 -16.31
N GLU A 351 -18.60 -14.52 -16.84
CA GLU A 351 -18.84 -14.32 -18.26
C GLU A 351 -17.67 -13.59 -18.92
N PRO A 352 -17.44 -13.77 -20.24
CA PRO A 352 -16.53 -12.90 -20.96
C PRO A 352 -16.84 -11.42 -20.72
N ILE A 353 -15.80 -10.60 -20.54
CA ILE A 353 -15.98 -9.15 -20.36
C ILE A 353 -16.39 -8.51 -21.69
N PRO A 354 -17.05 -7.35 -21.70
CA PRO A 354 -17.47 -6.68 -22.92
C PRO A 354 -16.34 -6.52 -23.94
N GLY A 355 -16.61 -6.96 -25.19
CA GLY A 355 -15.64 -6.92 -26.29
C GLY A 355 -14.67 -8.09 -26.36
N VAL A 356 -14.68 -8.99 -25.38
CA VAL A 356 -13.90 -10.23 -25.42
C VAL A 356 -14.80 -11.38 -25.86
N GLU A 357 -14.34 -12.14 -26.83
CA GLU A 357 -14.97 -13.38 -27.27
C GLU A 357 -14.15 -14.59 -26.78
N VAL A 358 -14.87 -15.62 -26.36
CA VAL A 358 -14.29 -16.88 -25.85
C VAL A 358 -14.92 -18.05 -26.56
N ARG A 359 -14.10 -19.00 -27.01
CA ARG A 359 -14.55 -20.31 -27.50
C ARG A 359 -13.77 -21.43 -26.81
N ILE A 360 -14.36 -22.60 -26.76
CA ILE A 360 -13.71 -23.81 -26.28
C ILE A 360 -13.35 -24.65 -27.51
N ALA A 361 -12.07 -24.97 -27.62
CA ALA A 361 -11.56 -25.84 -28.69
C ALA A 361 -12.00 -27.32 -28.48
N GLU A 362 -11.85 -28.16 -29.47
CA GLU A 362 -12.24 -29.57 -29.39
C GLU A 362 -11.54 -30.35 -28.27
N ASP A 363 -10.31 -29.96 -27.95
CA ASP A 363 -9.53 -30.55 -26.85
C ASP A 363 -9.81 -29.97 -25.48
N GLY A 364 -10.76 -28.99 -25.38
CA GLY A 364 -11.17 -28.32 -24.17
C GLY A 364 -10.38 -27.06 -23.85
N GLU A 365 -9.45 -26.60 -24.72
CA GLU A 365 -8.69 -25.38 -24.50
C GLU A 365 -9.57 -24.13 -24.63
N ILE A 366 -9.39 -23.20 -23.73
CA ILE A 366 -10.01 -21.87 -23.77
C ILE A 366 -9.24 -21.03 -24.79
N LEU A 367 -9.95 -20.55 -25.81
CA LEU A 367 -9.43 -19.60 -26.78
C LEU A 367 -10.10 -18.26 -26.60
N ALA A 368 -9.34 -17.18 -26.68
CA ALA A 368 -9.86 -15.84 -26.46
C ALA A 368 -9.38 -14.85 -27.53
N THR A 369 -10.26 -13.89 -27.88
CA THR A 369 -9.89 -12.76 -28.74
C THR A 369 -10.63 -11.50 -28.29
N GLY A 370 -10.14 -10.33 -28.68
CA GLY A 370 -10.75 -9.04 -28.34
C GLY A 370 -9.75 -7.89 -28.36
N PRO A 371 -10.20 -6.67 -28.08
CA PRO A 371 -9.35 -5.47 -28.16
C PRO A 371 -8.23 -5.42 -27.13
N GLY A 372 -8.34 -6.18 -26.03
CA GLY A 372 -7.30 -6.34 -25.00
C GLY A 372 -6.15 -7.27 -25.41
N ARG A 373 -6.28 -8.02 -26.52
CA ARG A 373 -5.28 -9.02 -26.94
C ARG A 373 -3.96 -8.33 -27.35
N PHE A 374 -2.86 -8.83 -26.80
CA PHE A 374 -1.53 -8.36 -27.09
C PHE A 374 -1.12 -8.46 -28.58
N ALA A 375 -0.13 -7.68 -29.00
CA ALA A 375 0.37 -7.71 -30.37
C ALA A 375 1.26 -8.92 -30.67
N GLY A 376 1.80 -9.56 -29.64
CA GLY A 376 2.73 -10.70 -29.71
C GLY A 376 3.85 -10.57 -28.69
N TYR A 377 4.79 -11.50 -28.73
CA TYR A 377 5.95 -11.48 -27.83
C TYR A 377 7.11 -10.69 -28.42
N TRP A 378 7.72 -9.84 -27.60
CA TRP A 378 8.85 -8.98 -28.00
C TRP A 378 10.01 -9.78 -28.59
N LYS A 379 10.36 -9.48 -29.85
CA LYS A 379 11.42 -10.16 -30.61
C LYS A 379 11.32 -11.69 -30.62
N ASN A 380 10.12 -12.24 -30.52
CA ASN A 380 9.90 -13.69 -30.52
C ASN A 380 8.70 -14.06 -31.41
N PRO A 381 8.90 -14.05 -32.76
CA PRO A 381 7.82 -14.34 -33.69
C PRO A 381 7.36 -15.80 -33.64
N GLU A 382 8.23 -16.75 -33.32
CA GLU A 382 7.87 -18.17 -33.19
C GLU A 382 6.90 -18.39 -32.02
N ALA A 383 7.22 -17.84 -30.85
CA ALA A 383 6.31 -17.93 -29.70
C ALA A 383 5.00 -17.18 -29.96
N THR A 384 5.04 -16.09 -30.74
CA THR A 384 3.84 -15.35 -31.14
C THR A 384 2.95 -16.20 -32.04
N ALA A 385 3.51 -16.83 -33.07
CA ALA A 385 2.79 -17.71 -33.99
C ALA A 385 2.22 -18.97 -33.29
N ALA A 386 2.90 -19.46 -32.26
CA ALA A 386 2.40 -20.57 -31.45
C ALA A 386 1.27 -20.14 -30.48
N ALA A 387 1.21 -18.85 -30.13
CA ALA A 387 0.21 -18.35 -29.18
C ALA A 387 -1.04 -17.75 -29.84
N ILE A 388 -0.93 -17.26 -31.08
CA ILE A 388 -2.03 -16.65 -31.83
C ILE A 388 -2.19 -17.41 -33.13
N ASP A 389 -3.37 -17.99 -33.36
CA ASP A 389 -3.67 -18.69 -34.59
C ASP A 389 -3.92 -17.72 -35.79
N ALA A 390 -4.09 -18.31 -36.99
CA ALA A 390 -4.30 -17.53 -38.23
C ALA A 390 -5.59 -16.72 -38.23
N ASP A 391 -6.59 -17.11 -37.43
CA ASP A 391 -7.87 -16.41 -37.26
C ASP A 391 -7.82 -15.34 -36.17
N GLY A 392 -6.67 -15.17 -35.49
CA GLY A 392 -6.45 -14.18 -34.44
C GLY A 392 -6.91 -14.58 -33.06
N TRP A 393 -7.12 -15.88 -32.79
CA TRP A 393 -7.43 -16.36 -31.47
C TRP A 393 -6.16 -16.63 -30.67
N TYR A 394 -6.16 -16.16 -29.43
CA TYR A 394 -5.11 -16.46 -28.47
C TYR A 394 -5.37 -17.81 -27.81
N HIS A 395 -4.41 -18.69 -27.88
CA HIS A 395 -4.37 -19.99 -27.23
C HIS A 395 -3.90 -19.82 -25.78
N THR A 396 -4.82 -19.92 -24.82
CA THR A 396 -4.50 -19.62 -23.42
C THR A 396 -3.63 -20.69 -22.77
N GLY A 397 -3.64 -21.91 -23.30
CA GLY A 397 -3.08 -23.09 -22.67
C GLY A 397 -3.86 -23.55 -21.43
N ASP A 398 -5.04 -22.99 -21.20
CA ASP A 398 -5.95 -23.30 -20.09
C ASP A 398 -7.14 -24.11 -20.59
N LEU A 399 -7.60 -25.06 -19.80
CA LEU A 399 -8.74 -25.89 -20.10
C LEU A 399 -9.98 -25.39 -19.34
N GLY A 400 -11.14 -25.45 -20.01
CA GLY A 400 -12.38 -24.97 -19.42
C GLY A 400 -13.62 -25.42 -20.18
N ALA A 401 -14.77 -24.97 -19.71
CA ALA A 401 -16.05 -25.19 -20.35
C ALA A 401 -17.04 -24.08 -19.98
N PHE A 402 -18.07 -23.91 -20.80
CA PHE A 402 -19.22 -23.11 -20.43
C PHE A 402 -20.24 -23.93 -19.65
N THR A 403 -20.79 -23.39 -18.59
CA THR A 403 -21.98 -23.94 -17.93
C THR A 403 -23.20 -23.74 -18.82
N LYS A 404 -24.34 -24.40 -18.50
CA LYS A 404 -25.62 -24.19 -19.18
C LYS A 404 -26.08 -22.74 -19.18
N ASP A 405 -25.71 -21.99 -18.16
CA ASP A 405 -26.07 -20.58 -17.98
C ASP A 405 -25.05 -19.61 -18.61
N GLY A 406 -24.07 -20.13 -19.38
CA GLY A 406 -23.10 -19.34 -20.12
C GLY A 406 -21.93 -18.81 -19.27
N MET A 407 -21.72 -19.34 -18.05
CA MET A 407 -20.56 -19.01 -17.22
C MET A 407 -19.37 -19.84 -17.64
N LEU A 408 -18.19 -19.23 -17.75
CA LEU A 408 -16.94 -19.94 -18.00
C LEU A 408 -16.47 -20.60 -16.69
N THR A 409 -16.02 -21.84 -16.81
CA THR A 409 -15.32 -22.59 -15.74
C THR A 409 -13.90 -22.86 -16.15
N PHE A 410 -12.99 -22.76 -15.23
CA PHE A 410 -11.60 -23.12 -15.38
C PHE A 410 -11.39 -24.53 -14.82
N ARG A 411 -10.65 -25.39 -15.54
CA ARG A 411 -10.41 -26.80 -15.17
C ARG A 411 -8.94 -27.12 -14.96
N GLY A 412 -8.05 -26.17 -15.23
CA GLY A 412 -6.61 -26.36 -15.07
C GLY A 412 -5.82 -26.02 -16.33
N ARG A 413 -4.52 -26.21 -16.25
CA ARG A 413 -3.59 -25.97 -17.35
C ARG A 413 -3.49 -27.20 -18.26
N LYS A 414 -3.50 -26.99 -19.56
CA LYS A 414 -3.32 -28.08 -20.57
C LYS A 414 -2.02 -28.85 -20.37
N LYS A 415 -0.95 -28.15 -20.04
CA LYS A 415 0.38 -28.75 -19.77
C LYS A 415 0.47 -29.47 -18.41
N ASP A 416 -0.41 -29.14 -17.46
CA ASP A 416 -0.45 -29.74 -16.11
C ASP A 416 -1.48 -30.89 -16.06
N MET A 417 -2.15 -31.16 -17.17
CA MET A 417 -3.05 -32.31 -17.35
C MET A 417 -2.21 -33.57 -17.46
N LEU A 418 -2.51 -34.57 -16.63
CA LEU A 418 -1.85 -35.86 -16.64
C LEU A 418 -2.54 -36.78 -17.64
N ALA A 419 -1.83 -37.14 -18.71
CA ALA A 419 -2.27 -38.19 -19.63
C ALA A 419 -1.79 -39.56 -19.08
N LEU A 420 -2.74 -40.37 -18.59
CA LEU A 420 -2.43 -41.68 -18.06
C LEU A 420 -2.16 -42.67 -19.19
N PRO A 421 -1.45 -43.80 -18.93
CA PRO A 421 -1.12 -44.78 -19.95
C PRO A 421 -2.31 -45.43 -20.65
N ASP A 422 -3.49 -45.43 -20.02
CA ASP A 422 -4.78 -45.89 -20.56
C ASP A 422 -5.50 -44.88 -21.43
N GLY A 423 -4.89 -43.68 -21.65
CA GLY A 423 -5.46 -42.59 -22.43
C GLY A 423 -6.42 -41.70 -21.65
N GLN A 424 -6.67 -41.99 -20.37
CA GLN A 424 -7.52 -41.16 -19.53
C GLN A 424 -6.77 -39.87 -19.13
N LYS A 425 -7.51 -38.77 -19.02
CA LYS A 425 -6.98 -37.45 -18.67
C LYS A 425 -7.33 -37.11 -17.23
N VAL A 426 -6.32 -36.78 -16.40
CA VAL A 426 -6.53 -36.30 -15.05
C VAL A 426 -6.13 -34.83 -14.96
N TYR A 427 -7.05 -34.01 -14.50
CA TYR A 427 -6.79 -32.63 -14.21
C TYR A 427 -6.26 -32.51 -12.80
N ALA A 428 -5.00 -32.10 -12.68
CA ALA A 428 -4.32 -32.03 -11.40
C ALA A 428 -5.07 -31.15 -10.39
N GLU A 429 -5.71 -30.07 -10.86
CA GLU A 429 -6.46 -29.14 -10.01
C GLU A 429 -7.70 -29.74 -9.36
N ASP A 430 -8.40 -30.71 -10.06
CA ASP A 430 -9.52 -31.42 -9.46
C ASP A 430 -9.07 -32.23 -8.25
N VAL A 431 -7.92 -32.89 -8.36
CA VAL A 431 -7.34 -33.68 -7.29
C VAL A 431 -6.79 -32.81 -6.16
N GLU A 432 -6.13 -31.70 -6.51
CA GLU A 432 -5.65 -30.68 -5.54
C GLU A 432 -6.81 -30.09 -4.73
N ASN A 433 -7.92 -29.80 -5.36
CA ASN A 433 -9.12 -29.27 -4.69
C ASN A 433 -9.70 -30.32 -3.73
N ALA A 434 -9.80 -31.59 -4.15
CA ALA A 434 -10.28 -32.67 -3.28
C ALA A 434 -9.40 -32.87 -2.04
N LEU A 435 -8.09 -32.67 -2.17
CA LEU A 435 -7.16 -32.71 -1.04
C LEU A 435 -7.32 -31.51 -0.10
N LYS A 436 -7.51 -30.31 -0.65
CA LYS A 436 -7.63 -29.06 0.10
C LYS A 436 -8.97 -28.90 0.84
N GLU A 437 -9.94 -29.78 0.61
CA GLU A 437 -11.16 -29.85 1.42
C GLU A 437 -10.87 -30.32 2.87
N ASP A 438 -9.77 -31.04 3.10
CA ASP A 438 -9.36 -31.40 4.45
C ASP A 438 -8.62 -30.21 5.10
N VAL A 439 -9.12 -29.72 6.22
CA VAL A 439 -8.58 -28.55 6.93
C VAL A 439 -7.14 -28.71 7.43
N ARG A 440 -6.66 -29.96 7.51
CA ARG A 440 -5.28 -30.30 7.89
C ARG A 440 -4.30 -30.08 6.75
N VAL A 441 -4.78 -29.93 5.50
CA VAL A 441 -3.96 -29.66 4.32
C VAL A 441 -3.75 -28.16 4.19
N ARG A 442 -2.54 -27.67 4.45
CA ARG A 442 -2.16 -26.27 4.26
C ARG A 442 -2.12 -25.89 2.78
N ASP A 443 -1.54 -26.75 1.95
CA ASP A 443 -1.57 -26.67 0.50
C ASP A 443 -1.25 -28.05 -0.11
N ALA A 444 -1.57 -28.23 -1.39
CA ALA A 444 -1.30 -29.45 -2.13
C ALA A 444 -0.94 -29.13 -3.58
N ALA A 445 -0.05 -29.92 -4.15
CA ALA A 445 0.22 -29.96 -5.58
C ALA A 445 0.12 -31.40 -6.09
N VAL A 446 -0.40 -31.55 -7.30
CA VAL A 446 -0.51 -32.87 -7.93
C VAL A 446 0.32 -32.90 -9.20
N VAL A 447 1.14 -33.92 -9.31
CA VAL A 447 2.06 -34.14 -10.45
C VAL A 447 1.94 -35.55 -10.98
N GLY A 448 2.31 -35.73 -12.21
CA GLY A 448 2.51 -37.06 -12.76
C GLY A 448 3.87 -37.59 -12.34
N TRP A 449 3.92 -38.70 -11.60
CA TRP A 449 5.11 -39.32 -11.13
C TRP A 449 5.26 -40.78 -11.63
N PRO A 450 6.43 -41.22 -12.09
CA PRO A 450 6.65 -42.56 -12.53
C PRO A 450 6.65 -43.53 -11.33
N LEU A 451 5.56 -44.22 -11.11
CA LEU A 451 5.41 -45.26 -10.09
C LEU A 451 5.21 -46.61 -10.80
N GLY A 452 6.29 -47.37 -10.97
CA GLY A 452 6.31 -48.62 -11.73
C GLY A 452 6.14 -48.38 -13.25
N PRO A 453 5.41 -49.23 -14.02
CA PRO A 453 5.33 -49.12 -15.47
C PRO A 453 4.34 -48.06 -15.93
N GLY A 454 4.59 -46.79 -15.64
CA GLY A 454 3.82 -45.67 -16.16
C GLY A 454 3.64 -44.48 -15.23
N LEU A 455 3.06 -43.41 -15.78
CA LEU A 455 2.78 -42.20 -15.06
C LEU A 455 1.54 -42.40 -14.17
N LYS A 456 1.63 -42.00 -12.89
CA LYS A 456 0.52 -42.10 -11.94
C LYS A 456 0.30 -40.72 -11.28
N VAL A 457 -0.90 -40.58 -10.75
CA VAL A 457 -1.28 -39.37 -9.98
C VAL A 457 -0.57 -39.40 -8.64
N HIS A 458 0.31 -38.42 -8.41
CA HIS A 458 1.09 -38.29 -7.20
C HIS A 458 0.79 -36.95 -6.51
N ALA A 459 0.41 -37.04 -5.23
CA ALA A 459 0.11 -35.86 -4.42
C ALA A 459 1.34 -35.41 -3.63
N VAL A 460 1.60 -34.11 -3.65
CA VAL A 460 2.60 -33.47 -2.78
C VAL A 460 1.85 -32.59 -1.80
N LEU A 461 1.94 -32.92 -0.52
CA LEU A 461 1.14 -32.34 0.55
C LEU A 461 1.99 -31.45 1.44
N LEU A 462 1.50 -30.27 1.73
CA LEU A 462 2.04 -29.39 2.77
C LEU A 462 1.16 -29.54 4.02
N LEU A 463 1.67 -30.28 5.00
CA LEU A 463 0.98 -30.65 6.24
C LEU A 463 1.74 -30.11 7.45
N ASP A 464 1.03 -29.82 8.54
CA ASP A 464 1.67 -29.54 9.84
C ASP A 464 2.01 -30.84 10.59
N ASP A 465 1.24 -31.91 10.34
CA ASP A 465 1.44 -33.24 10.90
C ASP A 465 1.48 -34.28 9.77
N SER A 466 2.60 -34.96 9.61
CA SER A 466 2.78 -35.95 8.58
C SER A 466 2.10 -37.32 8.87
N GLU A 467 1.67 -37.58 10.12
CA GLU A 467 1.04 -38.84 10.50
C GLU A 467 -0.38 -38.97 9.95
N VAL A 468 -1.00 -37.87 9.51
CA VAL A 468 -2.36 -37.87 8.95
C VAL A 468 -2.41 -38.04 7.43
N GLU A 469 -1.27 -38.20 6.74
CA GLU A 469 -1.18 -38.29 5.27
C GLU A 469 -2.10 -39.34 4.69
N ASP A 470 -2.01 -40.59 5.19
CA ASP A 470 -2.78 -41.71 4.67
C ASP A 470 -4.29 -41.49 4.82
N GLU A 471 -4.73 -40.94 5.94
CA GLU A 471 -6.16 -40.63 6.16
C GLU A 471 -6.67 -39.56 5.16
N ILE A 472 -5.89 -38.52 4.89
CA ILE A 472 -6.23 -37.45 3.94
C ILE A 472 -6.33 -38.02 2.53
N ILE A 473 -5.34 -38.84 2.10
CA ILE A 473 -5.34 -39.49 0.80
C ILE A 473 -6.54 -40.42 0.64
N ALA A 474 -6.84 -41.24 1.66
CA ALA A 474 -7.99 -42.12 1.64
C ALA A 474 -9.30 -41.33 1.53
N ALA A 475 -9.46 -40.26 2.30
CA ALA A 475 -10.65 -39.40 2.25
C ALA A 475 -10.83 -38.70 0.90
N ALA A 476 -9.74 -38.18 0.31
CA ALA A 476 -9.76 -37.58 -1.02
C ALA A 476 -10.12 -38.61 -2.10
N ASN A 477 -9.52 -39.80 -2.05
CA ASN A 477 -9.78 -40.88 -3.01
C ASN A 477 -11.23 -41.37 -3.01
N LEU A 478 -11.97 -41.27 -1.92
CA LEU A 478 -13.41 -41.60 -1.87
C LEU A 478 -14.26 -40.65 -2.71
N ARG A 479 -13.79 -39.42 -2.95
CA ARG A 479 -14.49 -38.38 -3.72
C ARG A 479 -14.07 -38.37 -5.18
N LEU A 480 -12.88 -38.91 -5.50
CA LEU A 480 -12.29 -38.90 -6.82
C LEU A 480 -12.75 -40.08 -7.67
N ALA A 481 -12.89 -39.83 -8.99
CA ALA A 481 -13.17 -40.90 -9.94
C ALA A 481 -11.99 -41.90 -9.98
N PRO A 482 -12.23 -43.18 -10.34
CA PRO A 482 -11.19 -44.21 -10.28
C PRO A 482 -9.87 -43.87 -10.98
N HIS A 483 -9.92 -43.14 -12.09
CA HIS A 483 -8.74 -42.69 -12.84
C HIS A 483 -8.04 -41.50 -12.22
N GLN A 484 -8.72 -40.71 -11.39
CA GLN A 484 -8.18 -39.56 -10.70
C GLN A 484 -7.56 -39.92 -9.34
N GLN A 485 -7.76 -41.15 -8.87
CA GLN A 485 -7.27 -41.58 -7.56
C GLN A 485 -5.77 -41.41 -7.43
N ILE A 486 -5.36 -40.87 -6.31
CA ILE A 486 -3.98 -40.69 -5.90
C ILE A 486 -3.35 -42.03 -5.66
N ARG A 487 -2.23 -42.30 -6.30
CA ARG A 487 -1.51 -43.59 -6.24
C ARG A 487 -0.16 -43.50 -5.52
N GLY A 488 0.26 -42.32 -5.18
CA GLY A 488 1.43 -42.02 -4.40
C GLY A 488 1.34 -40.62 -3.81
N SER A 489 2.02 -40.42 -2.71
CA SER A 489 2.06 -39.12 -2.03
C SER A 489 3.42 -38.86 -1.41
N THR A 490 3.70 -37.58 -1.17
CA THR A 490 4.90 -37.11 -0.46
C THR A 490 4.52 -35.93 0.38
N VAL A 491 4.80 -35.97 1.68
CA VAL A 491 4.74 -34.80 2.53
C VAL A 491 5.94 -33.89 2.20
N TRP A 492 5.67 -32.66 1.85
CA TRP A 492 6.71 -31.70 1.45
C TRP A 492 7.62 -31.37 2.62
N PRO A 493 8.96 -31.52 2.48
CA PRO A 493 9.87 -31.39 3.61
C PRO A 493 10.18 -29.93 3.99
N ASP A 494 9.94 -28.98 3.07
CA ASP A 494 10.27 -27.58 3.28
C ASP A 494 9.04 -26.79 3.80
N GLU A 495 9.24 -25.58 4.29
CA GLU A 495 8.19 -24.78 4.96
C GLU A 495 7.02 -24.39 4.03
N ASP A 496 7.28 -24.21 2.74
CA ASP A 496 6.26 -23.93 1.72
C ASP A 496 6.63 -24.60 0.39
N LEU A 497 5.63 -24.78 -0.46
CA LEU A 497 5.83 -25.25 -1.84
C LEU A 497 6.54 -24.16 -2.67
N PRO A 498 7.41 -24.52 -3.63
CA PRO A 498 8.06 -23.56 -4.51
C PRO A 498 7.01 -22.75 -5.31
N ARG A 499 7.13 -21.41 -5.28
CA ARG A 499 6.13 -20.51 -5.87
C ARG A 499 6.74 -19.47 -6.80
N THR A 500 5.89 -18.97 -7.68
CA THR A 500 6.16 -17.77 -8.47
C THR A 500 6.00 -16.50 -7.63
N THR A 501 6.40 -15.35 -8.16
CA THR A 501 6.14 -14.02 -7.55
C THR A 501 4.65 -13.70 -7.37
N THR A 502 3.78 -14.40 -8.09
CA THR A 502 2.31 -14.34 -7.93
C THR A 502 1.76 -15.43 -7.02
N LEU A 503 2.61 -16.07 -6.22
CA LEU A 503 2.26 -17.12 -5.27
C LEU A 503 1.69 -18.41 -5.91
N LYS A 504 1.85 -18.62 -7.22
CA LYS A 504 1.49 -19.86 -7.90
C LYS A 504 2.54 -20.93 -7.67
N VAL A 505 2.10 -22.16 -7.41
CA VAL A 505 3.00 -23.32 -7.23
C VAL A 505 3.75 -23.63 -8.52
N ARG A 506 5.06 -23.86 -8.41
CA ARG A 506 5.96 -24.21 -9.53
C ARG A 506 6.16 -25.73 -9.60
N LYS A 507 5.27 -26.42 -10.29
CA LYS A 507 5.32 -27.89 -10.44
C LYS A 507 6.64 -28.44 -11.01
N PRO A 508 7.33 -27.76 -11.96
CA PRO A 508 8.66 -28.21 -12.39
C PRO A 508 9.69 -28.29 -11.26
N ASP A 509 9.67 -27.32 -10.33
CA ASP A 509 10.59 -27.29 -9.19
C ASP A 509 10.23 -28.38 -8.17
N ILE A 510 8.94 -28.69 -8.03
CA ILE A 510 8.47 -29.84 -7.24
C ILE A 510 9.00 -31.14 -7.83
N LEU A 511 8.85 -31.35 -9.14
CA LEU A 511 9.34 -32.55 -9.81
C LEU A 511 10.85 -32.71 -9.66
N ALA A 512 11.61 -31.65 -9.87
CA ALA A 512 13.07 -31.65 -9.68
C ALA A 512 13.44 -32.05 -8.23
N ARG A 513 12.71 -31.51 -7.25
CA ARG A 513 12.94 -31.84 -5.82
C ARG A 513 12.57 -33.29 -5.48
N LEU A 514 11.48 -33.82 -6.05
CA LEU A 514 11.10 -35.23 -5.88
C LEU A 514 12.17 -36.15 -6.45
N GLU A 515 12.74 -35.85 -7.63
CA GLU A 515 13.85 -36.58 -8.22
C GLU A 515 15.08 -36.59 -7.32
N ASP A 516 15.38 -35.48 -6.65
CA ASP A 516 16.49 -35.37 -5.69
C ASP A 516 16.22 -36.18 -4.41
N LEU A 517 14.98 -36.24 -3.95
CA LEU A 517 14.58 -37.03 -2.77
C LEU A 517 14.66 -38.55 -3.02
N GLU A 518 14.46 -39.04 -4.27
CA GLU A 518 14.55 -40.43 -4.64
C GLU A 518 15.98 -40.89 -4.99
N ARG A 519 16.93 -39.95 -5.20
CA ARG A 519 18.34 -40.33 -5.43
C ARG A 519 18.94 -40.93 -4.17
N PRO A 520 19.51 -42.16 -4.21
CA PRO A 520 20.21 -42.68 -3.05
C PRO A 520 21.37 -41.75 -2.68
N ALA A 521 21.42 -41.34 -1.42
CA ALA A 521 22.38 -40.39 -0.88
C ALA A 521 23.82 -40.83 -1.14
N SER A 522 24.49 -40.21 -2.11
CA SER A 522 25.96 -40.27 -2.25
C SER A 522 26.55 -39.07 -1.53
N ALA A 523 27.09 -39.32 -0.33
CA ALA A 523 27.80 -38.45 0.59
C ALA A 523 26.97 -37.41 1.36
N PRO A 524 27.17 -37.30 2.68
CA PRO A 524 26.43 -36.38 3.51
C PRO A 524 26.91 -34.94 3.25
N ILE A 525 26.07 -34.11 2.66
CA ILE A 525 26.17 -32.66 2.80
C ILE A 525 25.84 -32.39 4.26
N PRO A 526 26.61 -31.55 4.98
CA PRO A 526 26.36 -31.31 6.40
C PRO A 526 24.97 -30.79 6.59
N ALA A 527 24.14 -31.51 7.32
CA ALA A 527 22.88 -31.05 7.84
C ALA A 527 23.13 -29.94 8.87
N ALA A 528 23.26 -28.71 8.37
CA ALA A 528 23.23 -27.50 9.18
C ALA A 528 22.20 -26.60 8.52
N ALA A 529 20.98 -26.70 8.94
CA ALA A 529 19.86 -25.79 8.88
C ALA A 529 18.55 -26.46 8.38
N SER A 530 18.08 -27.52 9.02
CA SER A 530 16.66 -27.86 8.95
C SER A 530 16.32 -28.85 10.05
N LYS A 531 16.32 -28.37 11.26
CA LYS A 531 15.55 -28.91 12.38
C LYS A 531 15.24 -27.73 13.33
N VAL A 532 14.50 -26.76 12.85
CA VAL A 532 13.65 -26.04 13.77
C VAL A 532 12.23 -26.56 13.49
N ARG A 533 11.99 -27.67 14.14
CA ARG A 533 10.71 -28.23 14.46
C ARG A 533 9.83 -27.07 14.95
N ARG A 534 8.78 -26.74 14.26
CA ARG A 534 7.57 -26.15 14.85
C ARG A 534 6.88 -27.22 15.70
N GLU A 535 7.53 -27.70 16.71
CA GLU A 535 6.82 -27.95 17.94
C GLU A 535 6.28 -26.60 18.33
N ALA A 536 4.97 -26.50 18.50
CA ALA A 536 4.18 -25.38 18.96
C ALA A 536 5.05 -24.16 19.21
N LEU A 537 4.89 -23.06 18.50
CA LEU A 537 5.56 -21.80 18.85
C LEU A 537 5.61 -21.83 20.36
N ASP A 538 6.74 -22.27 20.84
CA ASP A 538 6.94 -22.50 22.26
C ASP A 538 6.56 -21.16 22.87
N ALA A 539 5.75 -21.15 23.91
CA ALA A 539 5.31 -19.95 24.61
C ALA A 539 6.52 -19.14 25.15
N SER A 540 7.68 -19.31 24.59
CA SER A 540 8.97 -18.74 24.97
C SER A 540 9.48 -17.65 24.05
N VAL A 541 9.00 -17.48 22.80
CA VAL A 541 9.44 -16.35 21.95
C VAL A 541 8.54 -15.16 22.23
N ASP A 542 9.13 -14.08 22.71
CA ASP A 542 8.39 -12.84 23.02
C ASP A 542 7.70 -12.30 21.75
N PRO A 543 6.41 -11.91 21.81
CA PRO A 543 5.69 -11.32 20.68
C PRO A 543 6.42 -10.13 20.04
N VAL A 544 7.19 -9.37 20.82
CA VAL A 544 7.99 -8.24 20.33
C VAL A 544 9.10 -8.73 19.40
N THR A 545 9.77 -9.83 19.75
CA THR A 545 10.81 -10.44 18.91
C THR A 545 10.26 -10.89 17.55
N VAL A 546 9.04 -11.42 17.52
CA VAL A 546 8.37 -11.80 16.27
C VAL A 546 8.07 -10.57 15.39
N ILE A 547 7.67 -9.45 16.00
CA ILE A 547 7.42 -8.20 15.28
C ILE A 547 8.72 -7.62 14.73
N VAL A 548 9.78 -7.61 15.52
CA VAL A 548 11.12 -7.13 15.12
C VAL A 548 11.64 -7.95 13.94
N ALA A 549 11.58 -9.28 14.05
CA ALA A 549 12.00 -10.21 13.00
C ALA A 549 11.23 -9.99 11.68
N GLY A 550 9.92 -9.78 11.79
CA GLY A 550 9.08 -9.49 10.63
C GLY A 550 9.44 -8.18 9.93
N LEU A 551 9.85 -7.15 10.66
CA LEU A 551 10.25 -5.86 10.09
C LEU A 551 11.65 -5.93 9.48
N ALA A 552 12.58 -6.61 10.15
CA ALA A 552 13.94 -6.85 9.67
C ALA A 552 14.02 -7.91 8.56
N ASN A 553 12.91 -8.61 8.27
CA ASN A 553 12.84 -9.72 7.31
C ASN A 553 13.82 -10.88 7.61
N VAL A 554 13.93 -11.24 8.88
CA VAL A 554 14.76 -12.34 9.40
C VAL A 554 13.90 -13.35 10.16
N ASP A 555 14.44 -14.57 10.37
CA ASP A 555 13.76 -15.58 11.18
C ASP A 555 13.68 -15.13 12.66
N PRO A 556 12.51 -15.17 13.32
CA PRO A 556 12.38 -14.85 14.75
C PRO A 556 13.36 -15.63 15.66
N ALA A 557 13.67 -16.87 15.31
CA ALA A 557 14.63 -17.69 16.06
C ALA A 557 16.09 -17.25 15.87
N ALA A 558 16.39 -16.49 14.82
CA ALA A 558 17.72 -15.93 14.55
C ALA A 558 17.94 -14.56 15.23
N VAL A 559 16.88 -13.93 15.75
CA VAL A 559 16.96 -12.64 16.44
C VAL A 559 17.41 -12.87 17.89
N ALA A 560 18.68 -12.55 18.15
CA ALA A 560 19.20 -12.58 19.52
C ALA A 560 18.65 -11.40 20.34
N ASP A 561 18.38 -11.61 21.62
CA ASP A 561 17.97 -10.54 22.54
C ASP A 561 19.00 -9.40 22.62
N THR A 562 20.27 -9.70 22.36
CA THR A 562 21.38 -8.75 22.32
C THR A 562 21.57 -8.05 20.98
N ALA A 563 20.80 -8.42 19.96
CA ALA A 563 20.91 -7.79 18.64
C ALA A 563 20.43 -6.33 18.69
N HIS A 564 21.25 -5.43 18.16
CA HIS A 564 20.93 -4.01 18.05
C HIS A 564 19.98 -3.77 16.87
N LEU A 565 18.94 -2.99 17.11
CA LEU A 565 17.90 -2.69 16.10
C LEU A 565 18.45 -2.00 14.86
N SER A 566 19.45 -1.12 15.03
CA SER A 566 20.00 -0.33 13.93
C SER A 566 21.21 -0.97 13.26
N THR A 567 22.14 -1.58 14.02
CA THR A 567 23.41 -2.07 13.46
C THR A 567 23.37 -3.53 13.03
N ASP A 568 22.60 -4.38 13.73
CA ASP A 568 22.55 -5.81 13.46
C ASP A 568 21.32 -6.19 12.64
N LEU A 569 20.20 -5.46 12.82
CA LEU A 569 18.92 -5.71 12.14
C LEU A 569 18.60 -4.67 11.05
N ASP A 570 19.50 -3.72 10.82
CA ASP A 570 19.43 -2.66 9.77
C ASP A 570 18.10 -1.87 9.77
N LEU A 571 17.51 -1.66 10.97
CA LEU A 571 16.31 -0.87 11.13
C LEU A 571 16.65 0.61 11.22
N ASP A 572 16.28 1.38 10.20
CA ASP A 572 16.45 2.83 10.20
C ASP A 572 15.50 3.55 11.18
N SER A 573 15.68 4.86 11.35
CA SER A 573 14.87 5.65 12.28
C SER A 573 13.38 5.60 11.99
N LEU A 574 12.99 5.47 10.72
CA LEU A 574 11.60 5.40 10.29
C LEU A 574 11.02 4.01 10.58
N GLN A 575 11.76 2.96 10.29
CA GLN A 575 11.39 1.58 10.59
C GLN A 575 11.25 1.33 12.10
N ARG A 576 12.06 1.97 12.93
CA ARG A 576 11.92 1.90 14.40
C ARG A 576 10.63 2.56 14.90
N VAL A 577 10.24 3.69 14.34
CA VAL A 577 8.93 4.30 14.64
C VAL A 577 7.78 3.41 14.15
N GLU A 578 7.94 2.77 13.01
CA GLU A 578 6.98 1.78 12.49
C GLU A 578 6.90 0.56 13.42
N LEU A 579 8.04 0.06 13.89
CA LEU A 579 8.16 -1.02 14.87
C LEU A 579 7.35 -0.73 16.14
N LEU A 580 7.57 0.42 16.76
CA LEU A 580 6.81 0.83 17.95
C LEU A 580 5.30 0.94 17.66
N GLY A 581 4.95 1.31 16.43
CA GLY A 581 3.58 1.33 15.98
C GLY A 581 2.92 -0.03 15.86
N ILE A 582 3.64 -1.00 15.37
CA ILE A 582 3.16 -2.38 15.26
C ILE A 582 3.03 -2.98 16.66
N ILE A 583 4.01 -2.72 17.54
CA ILE A 583 3.96 -3.16 18.94
C ILE A 583 2.73 -2.58 19.65
N GLU A 584 2.44 -1.28 19.51
CA GLU A 584 1.23 -0.67 20.09
C GLU A 584 -0.05 -1.33 19.55
N GLU A 585 -0.09 -1.66 18.26
CA GLU A 585 -1.27 -2.24 17.62
C GLU A 585 -1.48 -3.71 18.01
N GLU A 586 -0.42 -4.50 18.10
CA GLU A 586 -0.49 -5.93 18.42
C GLU A 586 -0.61 -6.18 19.92
N THR A 587 0.08 -5.39 20.75
CA THR A 587 0.10 -5.59 22.21
C THR A 587 -0.84 -4.66 22.98
N GLY A 588 -1.31 -3.58 22.36
CA GLY A 588 -2.05 -2.51 23.00
C GLY A 588 -1.21 -1.66 23.95
N VAL A 589 0.11 -1.85 23.96
CA VAL A 589 1.07 -1.18 24.82
C VAL A 589 1.74 -0.05 24.05
N PHE A 590 1.67 1.16 24.55
CA PHE A 590 2.36 2.31 23.99
C PHE A 590 3.77 2.41 24.57
N VAL A 591 4.76 2.32 23.72
CA VAL A 591 6.17 2.59 24.05
C VAL A 591 6.56 3.94 23.45
N ASP A 592 7.27 4.73 24.23
CA ASP A 592 7.72 6.06 23.84
C ASP A 592 8.94 5.99 22.92
N ASP A 593 8.92 6.70 21.80
CA ASP A 593 10.03 6.76 20.85
C ASP A 593 11.31 7.28 21.49
N ASP A 594 11.17 8.24 22.42
CA ASP A 594 12.33 8.84 23.13
C ASP A 594 12.91 7.92 24.21
N ALA A 595 12.16 6.89 24.64
CA ALA A 595 12.65 5.89 25.57
C ALA A 595 13.50 4.80 24.89
N LEU A 596 13.40 4.69 23.56
CA LEU A 596 14.17 3.73 22.76
C LEU A 596 15.45 4.40 22.25
N ALA A 597 16.60 4.03 22.81
CA ALA A 597 17.88 4.53 22.35
C ALA A 597 18.13 4.24 20.85
N PRO A 598 18.84 5.08 20.11
CA PRO A 598 19.15 4.85 18.69
C PRO A 598 19.82 3.52 18.39
N ASP A 599 20.59 3.01 19.33
CA ASP A 599 21.34 1.74 19.30
C ASP A 599 20.76 0.67 20.24
N ALA A 600 19.48 0.79 20.63
CA ALA A 600 18.80 -0.13 21.53
C ALA A 600 18.84 -1.57 21.02
N THR A 601 18.94 -2.51 21.95
CA THR A 601 18.83 -3.94 21.69
C THR A 601 17.36 -4.43 21.73
N VAL A 602 17.13 -5.63 21.20
CA VAL A 602 15.80 -6.28 21.27
C VAL A 602 15.37 -6.49 22.73
N ALA A 603 16.27 -6.90 23.63
CA ALA A 603 15.98 -7.05 25.04
C ALA A 603 15.54 -5.73 25.72
N GLU A 604 16.20 -4.62 25.39
CA GLU A 604 15.83 -3.29 25.91
C GLU A 604 14.45 -2.87 25.41
N LEU A 605 14.13 -3.17 24.14
CA LEU A 605 12.79 -2.92 23.60
C LEU A 605 11.72 -3.76 24.33
N ILE A 606 11.97 -5.06 24.56
CA ILE A 606 11.05 -5.92 25.32
C ILE A 606 10.82 -5.37 26.72
N ALA A 607 11.89 -5.00 27.43
CA ALA A 607 11.78 -4.42 28.77
C ALA A 607 10.99 -3.10 28.78
N LEU A 608 11.13 -2.25 27.76
CA LEU A 608 10.34 -1.03 27.59
C LEU A 608 8.86 -1.32 27.37
N VAL A 609 8.52 -2.35 26.57
CA VAL A 609 7.13 -2.78 26.35
C VAL A 609 6.51 -3.30 27.63
N GLU A 610 7.23 -4.09 28.41
CA GLU A 610 6.76 -4.60 29.70
C GLU A 610 6.55 -3.47 30.71
N ALA A 611 7.49 -2.55 30.83
CA ALA A 611 7.36 -1.38 31.70
C ALA A 611 6.17 -0.48 31.30
N ALA A 612 5.90 -0.35 30.01
CA ALA A 612 4.81 0.45 29.49
C ALA A 612 3.42 -0.21 29.65
N ARG A 613 3.35 -1.51 29.86
CA ARG A 613 2.08 -2.23 30.17
C ARG A 613 1.42 -1.71 31.43
N ASP A 614 2.20 -1.30 32.41
CA ASP A 614 1.74 -0.79 33.71
C ASP A 614 1.42 0.71 33.71
N ALA A 615 1.79 1.43 32.67
CA ALA A 615 1.56 2.88 32.56
C ALA A 615 0.15 3.23 32.08
N LYS A 616 -0.52 4.13 32.78
CA LYS A 616 -1.90 4.60 32.49
C LYS A 616 -2.00 5.18 31.07
N ARG A 617 -3.07 4.78 30.35
CA ARG A 617 -3.46 5.20 29.00
C ARG A 617 -3.36 6.72 28.80
N GLY A 618 -2.56 7.11 27.80
CA GLY A 618 -2.41 8.49 27.37
C GLY A 618 -3.66 9.11 26.73
N VAL A 619 -3.62 10.41 26.51
CA VAL A 619 -4.69 11.31 26.03
C VAL A 619 -5.42 10.73 24.83
N GLY A 620 -6.74 10.48 24.96
CA GLY A 620 -7.60 10.04 23.87
C GLY A 620 -7.67 11.05 22.69
N ALA A 621 -8.24 10.63 21.56
CA ALA A 621 -8.31 11.42 20.33
C ALA A 621 -8.85 12.85 20.58
N TRP A 622 -7.95 13.85 20.58
CA TRP A 622 -8.26 15.28 20.83
C TRP A 622 -8.85 15.94 19.57
N ASN A 623 -9.98 15.40 19.06
CA ASN A 623 -10.60 15.83 17.81
C ASN A 623 -11.87 16.72 18.01
N TRP A 624 -12.40 16.81 19.24
CA TRP A 624 -13.60 17.59 19.55
C TRP A 624 -13.47 19.09 19.21
N PRO A 625 -12.26 19.75 19.29
CA PRO A 625 -12.15 21.17 18.94
C PRO A 625 -12.38 21.44 17.46
N LEU A 626 -12.32 20.42 16.60
CA LEU A 626 -12.55 20.55 15.16
C LEU A 626 -14.03 20.56 14.78
N SER A 627 -14.95 20.38 15.76
CA SER A 627 -16.39 20.45 15.50
C SER A 627 -16.79 21.87 15.05
N PRO A 628 -17.70 22.01 14.06
CA PRO A 628 -18.09 23.31 13.53
C PRO A 628 -18.59 24.29 14.59
N LEU A 629 -19.32 23.79 15.60
CA LEU A 629 -19.87 24.60 16.69
C LEU A 629 -18.75 25.17 17.57
N VAL A 630 -17.81 24.34 18.00
CA VAL A 630 -16.67 24.77 18.84
C VAL A 630 -15.80 25.77 18.09
N ARG A 631 -15.59 25.55 16.79
CA ARG A 631 -14.86 26.47 15.91
C ARG A 631 -15.56 27.81 15.79
N ALA A 632 -16.89 27.82 15.62
CA ALA A 632 -17.66 29.07 15.56
C ALA A 632 -17.57 29.89 16.87
N VAL A 633 -17.67 29.21 18.03
CA VAL A 633 -17.51 29.85 19.35
C VAL A 633 -16.10 30.46 19.49
N GLY A 634 -15.05 29.67 19.14
CA GLY A 634 -13.67 30.12 19.23
C GLY A 634 -13.37 31.31 18.32
N ILE A 635 -13.85 31.31 17.09
CA ILE A 635 -13.72 32.43 16.14
C ILE A 635 -14.47 33.66 16.68
N GLY A 636 -15.68 33.49 17.23
CA GLY A 636 -16.44 34.59 17.86
C GLY A 636 -15.64 35.21 19.00
N PHE A 637 -15.06 34.41 19.90
CA PHE A 637 -14.21 34.87 20.97
C PHE A 637 -12.98 35.63 20.49
N GLN A 638 -12.33 35.16 19.44
CA GLN A 638 -11.18 35.85 18.82
C GLN A 638 -11.59 37.22 18.30
N ILE A 639 -12.70 37.32 17.55
CA ILE A 639 -13.16 38.58 16.92
C ILE A 639 -13.65 39.60 17.99
N LEU A 640 -14.34 39.13 19.02
CA LEU A 640 -14.96 40.00 19.98
C LEU A 640 -14.02 40.44 21.12
N LEU A 641 -13.02 39.62 21.45
CA LEU A 641 -12.15 39.93 22.60
C LEU A 641 -10.67 40.02 22.23
N ILE A 642 -10.11 39.00 21.56
CA ILE A 642 -8.64 38.92 21.34
C ILE A 642 -8.20 39.98 20.34
N TYR A 643 -8.85 40.13 19.19
CA TYR A 643 -8.39 41.05 18.15
C TYR A 643 -8.59 42.53 18.54
N PRO A 644 -9.70 42.93 19.16
CA PRO A 644 -9.83 44.29 19.70
C PRO A 644 -8.76 44.58 20.76
N PHE A 645 -8.50 43.65 21.69
CA PHE A 645 -7.45 43.78 22.69
C PHE A 645 -6.07 43.99 22.04
N VAL A 646 -5.68 43.15 21.10
CA VAL A 646 -4.41 43.25 20.38
C VAL A 646 -4.35 44.59 19.64
N SER A 647 -5.42 44.99 18.95
CA SER A 647 -5.44 46.27 18.18
C SER A 647 -5.40 47.53 19.06
N LEU A 648 -5.94 47.45 20.29
CA LEU A 648 -5.92 48.54 21.26
C LEU A 648 -4.55 48.70 21.93
N PHE A 649 -3.90 47.60 22.25
CA PHE A 649 -2.68 47.63 23.05
C PHE A 649 -1.40 47.45 22.25
N TYR A 650 -1.49 46.86 21.02
CA TYR A 650 -0.30 46.62 20.19
C TYR A 650 -0.38 47.31 18.83
N ARG A 651 0.66 48.08 18.50
CA ARG A 651 0.87 48.57 17.14
C ARG A 651 1.65 47.49 16.36
N VAL A 652 0.93 46.74 15.52
CA VAL A 652 1.51 45.64 14.77
C VAL A 652 1.69 46.02 13.31
N ARG A 653 2.94 46.09 12.84
CA ARG A 653 3.28 46.24 11.43
C ARG A 653 3.48 44.83 10.85
N VAL A 654 3.04 44.60 9.64
CA VAL A 654 3.13 43.30 8.97
C VAL A 654 3.76 43.47 7.60
N SER A 655 4.70 42.55 7.27
CA SER A 655 5.30 42.42 5.94
C SER A 655 5.31 40.98 5.50
N GLY A 656 5.30 40.69 4.19
CA GLY A 656 5.35 39.36 3.62
C GLY A 656 4.02 38.59 3.58
N LEU A 657 2.87 39.31 3.72
CA LEU A 657 1.55 38.66 3.60
C LEU A 657 1.29 38.06 2.21
N GLU A 658 1.94 38.58 1.17
CA GLU A 658 1.94 38.06 -0.20
C GLU A 658 2.45 36.65 -0.34
N HIS A 659 3.22 36.16 0.62
CA HIS A 659 3.72 34.79 0.66
C HIS A 659 2.66 33.78 1.09
N LEU A 660 1.52 34.23 1.61
CA LEU A 660 0.46 33.37 2.12
C LEU A 660 -0.76 33.38 1.18
N ASN A 661 -0.83 32.41 0.27
CA ASN A 661 -2.01 32.19 -0.54
C ASN A 661 -2.86 31.06 0.08
N PRO A 662 -4.15 31.31 0.42
CA PRO A 662 -5.03 30.28 1.00
C PRO A 662 -5.22 29.03 0.14
N ASP A 663 -5.00 29.12 -1.16
CA ASP A 663 -5.19 27.99 -2.09
C ASP A 663 -3.95 27.08 -2.19
N ASP A 664 -2.77 27.55 -1.75
CA ASP A 664 -1.51 26.80 -1.80
C ASP A 664 -1.24 26.00 -0.50
N GLY A 665 -2.08 26.16 0.52
CA GLY A 665 -1.95 25.46 1.80
C GLY A 665 -2.38 23.98 1.77
N PRO A 666 -2.27 23.24 2.90
CA PRO A 666 -1.96 23.77 4.24
C PRO A 666 -0.49 24.15 4.43
N TYR A 667 -0.24 25.17 5.25
CA TYR A 667 1.08 25.62 5.64
C TYR A 667 1.43 25.18 7.06
N ILE A 668 2.74 25.00 7.34
CA ILE A 668 3.27 24.97 8.69
C ILE A 668 3.93 26.31 8.96
N LEU A 669 3.39 27.08 9.88
CA LEU A 669 3.88 28.39 10.29
C LEU A 669 4.84 28.23 11.47
N THR A 670 6.06 28.71 11.34
CA THR A 670 7.13 28.52 12.34
C THR A 670 7.64 29.87 12.86
N PRO A 671 6.91 30.50 13.80
CA PRO A 671 7.35 31.73 14.44
C PRO A 671 8.37 31.48 15.54
N ASN A 672 9.17 32.50 15.87
CA ASN A 672 9.86 32.58 17.15
C ASN A 672 8.86 32.83 18.29
N HIS A 673 9.21 32.42 19.51
CA HIS A 673 8.32 32.49 20.69
C HIS A 673 8.85 33.54 21.70
N CYS A 674 8.34 34.77 21.61
CA CYS A 674 8.88 35.89 22.39
C CYS A 674 7.87 36.58 23.33
N LEU A 675 6.56 36.32 23.20
CA LEU A 675 5.51 36.87 24.05
C LEU A 675 4.43 35.84 24.39
N HIS A 676 3.77 35.93 25.53
CA HIS A 676 2.61 35.13 25.86
C HIS A 676 1.42 35.38 24.92
N LEU A 677 1.35 36.53 24.24
CA LEU A 677 0.31 36.92 23.30
C LEU A 677 0.69 36.71 21.82
N ASP A 678 1.80 36.03 21.54
CA ASP A 678 2.25 35.75 20.17
C ASP A 678 1.13 35.20 19.28
N ASN A 679 0.40 34.17 19.80
CA ASN A 679 -0.74 33.59 19.07
C ASN A 679 -1.79 34.65 18.73
N GLY A 680 -2.15 35.52 19.66
CA GLY A 680 -3.12 36.59 19.45
C GLY A 680 -2.64 37.60 18.41
N ILE A 681 -1.38 38.01 18.46
CA ILE A 681 -0.77 38.93 17.51
C ILE A 681 -0.76 38.33 16.10
N ILE A 682 -0.25 37.11 15.94
CA ILE A 682 -0.16 36.40 14.65
C ILE A 682 -1.56 36.21 14.09
N LEU A 683 -2.47 35.59 14.86
CA LEU A 683 -3.83 35.30 14.44
C LEU A 683 -4.59 36.58 14.02
N SER A 684 -4.40 37.71 14.71
CA SER A 684 -5.09 38.94 14.38
C SER A 684 -4.71 39.54 13.02
N ARG A 685 -3.55 39.20 12.48
CA ARG A 685 -2.98 39.76 11.25
C ARG A 685 -2.94 38.83 10.04
N LEU A 686 -3.13 37.53 10.24
CA LEU A 686 -3.19 36.58 9.13
C LEU A 686 -4.42 36.76 8.26
N PRO A 687 -4.34 36.45 6.94
CA PRO A 687 -5.47 36.44 6.03
C PRO A 687 -6.61 35.52 6.53
N LEU A 688 -7.86 35.95 6.28
CA LEU A 688 -9.03 35.22 6.80
C LEU A 688 -9.09 33.77 6.34
N GLY A 689 -8.68 33.46 5.11
CA GLY A 689 -8.63 32.13 4.55
C GLY A 689 -7.68 31.20 5.32
N ILE A 690 -6.50 31.70 5.67
CA ILE A 690 -5.50 31.00 6.48
C ILE A 690 -5.98 30.84 7.93
N ARG A 691 -6.46 31.95 8.53
CA ARG A 691 -6.87 32.03 9.94
C ARG A 691 -8.02 31.10 10.31
N ARG A 692 -9.02 30.99 9.44
CA ARG A 692 -10.18 30.10 9.67
C ARG A 692 -9.81 28.63 9.78
N LYS A 693 -8.76 28.24 9.08
CA LYS A 693 -8.20 26.89 9.09
C LYS A 693 -6.80 26.90 9.70
N LEU A 694 -6.65 27.43 10.92
CA LEU A 694 -5.41 27.36 11.68
C LEU A 694 -5.62 26.54 12.95
N ALA A 695 -4.63 25.69 13.28
CA ALA A 695 -4.53 25.00 14.53
C ALA A 695 -3.17 25.28 15.17
N VAL A 696 -3.10 25.41 16.49
CA VAL A 696 -1.90 25.75 17.22
C VAL A 696 -1.39 24.52 17.95
N ALA A 697 -0.16 24.13 17.70
CA ALA A 697 0.52 23.09 18.49
C ALA A 697 0.94 23.70 19.83
N ALA A 698 0.39 23.17 20.93
CA ALA A 698 0.62 23.69 22.26
C ALA A 698 1.21 22.62 23.17
N ALA A 699 2.17 23.00 24.00
CA ALA A 699 2.90 22.07 24.86
C ALA A 699 1.96 21.32 25.80
N ALA A 700 1.97 20.00 25.71
CA ALA A 700 1.09 19.11 26.47
C ALA A 700 1.37 19.19 27.98
N ASP A 701 2.64 19.24 28.33
CA ASP A 701 3.18 19.28 29.70
C ASP A 701 3.01 20.64 30.44
N THR A 702 2.41 21.64 29.81
CA THR A 702 2.18 22.95 30.46
C THR A 702 0.75 23.43 30.30
N ILE A 703 0.19 23.38 29.12
CA ILE A 703 -1.15 23.91 28.86
C ILE A 703 -2.24 22.88 29.16
N TYR A 704 -1.94 21.60 28.95
CA TYR A 704 -2.90 20.50 29.12
C TYR A 704 -2.78 19.76 30.45
N ASP A 705 -1.83 20.13 31.32
CA ASP A 705 -1.81 19.67 32.72
C ASP A 705 -3.02 20.16 33.49
N ASN A 706 -3.55 21.33 33.12
CA ASN A 706 -4.80 21.85 33.64
C ASN A 706 -5.90 21.70 32.60
N LEU A 707 -6.92 20.89 32.90
CA LEU A 707 -8.03 20.62 31.99
C LEU A 707 -8.72 21.91 31.50
N LEU A 708 -8.96 22.87 32.37
CA LEU A 708 -9.63 24.14 32.02
C LEU A 708 -8.80 24.95 31.07
N GLN A 709 -7.48 25.06 31.30
CA GLN A 709 -6.56 25.77 30.41
C GLN A 709 -6.49 25.07 29.05
N GLY A 710 -6.38 23.77 29.02
CA GLY A 710 -6.37 22.97 27.79
C GLY A 710 -7.64 23.11 26.97
N VAL A 711 -8.81 23.10 27.62
CA VAL A 711 -10.11 23.33 26.97
C VAL A 711 -10.20 24.75 26.41
N LEU A 712 -9.84 25.77 27.19
CA LEU A 712 -9.86 27.18 26.74
C LEU A 712 -8.90 27.40 25.56
N ALA A 713 -7.69 26.89 25.61
CA ALA A 713 -6.73 26.97 24.51
C ALA A 713 -7.27 26.28 23.24
N SER A 714 -7.89 25.10 23.41
CA SER A 714 -8.50 24.36 22.31
C SER A 714 -9.70 25.08 21.68
N VAL A 715 -10.54 25.71 22.48
CA VAL A 715 -11.69 26.51 21.96
C VAL A 715 -11.21 27.79 21.30
N ILE A 716 -10.35 28.56 21.97
CA ILE A 716 -9.95 29.90 21.53
C ILE A 716 -8.99 29.83 20.33
N ALA A 717 -7.94 29.02 20.40
CA ALA A 717 -6.88 28.98 19.41
C ALA A 717 -6.90 27.71 18.52
N ASN A 718 -7.92 26.83 18.69
CA ASN A 718 -7.89 25.50 18.08
C ASN A 718 -6.61 24.73 18.43
N ALA A 719 -6.13 24.92 19.68
CA ALA A 719 -4.91 24.28 20.13
C ALA A 719 -5.11 22.78 20.30
N PHE A 720 -4.03 22.05 20.14
CA PHE A 720 -3.96 20.62 20.39
C PHE A 720 -2.67 20.26 21.13
N PRO A 721 -2.67 19.23 21.97
CA PRO A 721 -1.49 18.86 22.73
C PRO A 721 -0.38 18.34 21.82
N LEU A 722 0.82 18.92 21.95
CA LEU A 722 2.07 18.45 21.37
C LEU A 722 2.99 18.07 22.53
N GLN A 723 3.34 16.81 22.64
CA GLN A 723 4.32 16.33 23.62
C GLN A 723 5.71 16.70 23.15
N ARG A 724 6.51 17.26 24.03
CA ARG A 724 7.89 17.66 23.78
C ARG A 724 8.89 16.56 24.11
N GLU A 725 8.50 15.68 25.02
CA GLU A 725 9.23 14.49 25.50
C GLU A 725 8.16 13.44 25.79
N GLY A 726 8.29 12.24 25.23
CA GLY A 726 7.33 11.16 25.40
C GLY A 726 6.03 11.30 24.60
N GLY A 727 5.64 10.25 23.85
CA GLY A 727 4.38 10.24 23.09
C GLY A 727 4.37 11.14 21.85
N VAL A 728 5.50 11.45 21.29
CA VAL A 728 5.68 12.29 20.08
C VAL A 728 4.81 11.79 18.93
N ARG A 729 4.69 10.48 18.75
CA ARG A 729 3.88 9.87 17.70
C ARG A 729 2.41 10.27 17.74
N LYS A 730 1.75 10.20 18.91
CA LYS A 730 0.34 10.66 19.06
C LYS A 730 0.19 12.13 18.70
N SER A 731 1.15 12.93 19.11
CA SER A 731 1.18 14.36 18.78
C SER A 731 1.31 14.59 17.28
N LEU A 732 2.18 13.82 16.60
CA LEU A 732 2.33 13.87 15.14
C LEU A 732 1.06 13.36 14.43
N GLU A 733 0.40 12.33 14.92
CA GLU A 733 -0.88 11.86 14.39
C GLU A 733 -1.99 12.92 14.52
N LEU A 734 -2.05 13.63 15.66
CA LEU A 734 -2.98 14.75 15.83
C LEU A 734 -2.67 15.91 14.89
N LEU A 735 -1.40 16.21 14.66
CA LEU A 735 -0.93 17.21 13.70
C LEU A 735 -1.32 16.80 12.28
N GLY A 736 -0.97 15.59 11.87
CA GLY A 736 -1.28 15.05 10.55
C GLY A 736 -2.79 15.02 10.26
N ALA A 737 -3.60 14.56 11.21
CA ALA A 737 -5.06 14.54 11.08
C ALA A 737 -5.68 15.94 10.86
N ARG A 738 -5.03 17.00 11.40
CA ARG A 738 -5.46 18.38 11.14
C ARG A 738 -5.04 18.86 9.75
N MET A 739 -3.82 18.58 9.37
CA MET A 739 -3.31 18.90 8.04
C MET A 739 -4.10 18.17 6.94
N ASP A 740 -4.48 16.91 7.15
CA ASP A 740 -5.33 16.12 6.24
C ASP A 740 -6.73 16.73 6.06
N LYS A 741 -7.23 17.47 7.06
CA LYS A 741 -8.47 18.28 6.98
C LYS A 741 -8.27 19.68 6.40
N GLY A 742 -7.05 19.98 5.93
CA GLY A 742 -6.67 21.26 5.33
C GLY A 742 -6.46 22.38 6.35
N TYR A 743 -6.11 22.05 7.60
CA TYR A 743 -5.73 23.06 8.59
C TYR A 743 -4.25 23.40 8.45
N ASN A 744 -3.95 24.70 8.46
CA ASN A 744 -2.60 25.21 8.68
C ASN A 744 -2.19 24.94 10.12
N ILE A 745 -0.92 24.68 10.36
CA ILE A 745 -0.38 24.44 11.70
C ILE A 745 0.53 25.60 12.11
N LEU A 746 0.37 26.10 13.31
CA LEU A 746 1.31 27.01 13.92
C LEU A 746 2.05 26.25 15.02
N ILE A 747 3.37 26.22 14.89
CA ILE A 747 4.25 25.51 15.83
C ILE A 747 5.46 26.39 16.14
N TYR A 748 5.84 26.44 17.44
CA TYR A 748 7.04 27.16 17.91
C TYR A 748 8.21 26.19 17.98
N PRO A 749 9.17 26.26 17.03
CA PRO A 749 10.23 25.25 16.93
C PRO A 749 11.28 25.35 18.06
N GLU A 750 11.35 26.47 18.77
CA GLU A 750 12.18 26.68 19.98
C GLU A 750 11.71 25.79 21.15
N GLY A 751 10.44 25.43 21.20
CA GLY A 751 9.83 24.64 22.27
C GLY A 751 9.74 25.34 23.62
N LYS A 752 10.23 26.57 23.75
CA LYS A 752 10.19 27.37 24.99
C LYS A 752 9.92 28.85 24.67
N LEU A 753 9.22 29.52 25.58
CA LEU A 753 9.04 30.96 25.50
C LEU A 753 10.33 31.69 25.92
N THR A 754 10.82 32.60 25.08
CA THR A 754 12.02 33.40 25.34
C THR A 754 11.68 34.86 25.32
N VAL A 755 11.32 35.42 26.49
CA VAL A 755 10.94 36.86 26.60
C VAL A 755 12.17 37.72 26.54
N GLY A 756 12.31 38.51 25.45
CA GLY A 756 13.36 39.51 25.29
C GLY A 756 14.80 38.97 25.16
N GLY A 757 14.95 37.67 24.87
CA GLY A 757 16.21 37.00 24.60
C GLY A 757 16.46 36.72 23.11
N PRO A 758 17.63 36.20 22.75
CA PRO A 758 17.93 35.78 21.39
C PRO A 758 17.11 34.54 21.03
N LEU A 759 16.91 34.32 19.72
CA LEU A 759 16.28 33.10 19.18
C LEU A 759 17.02 31.86 19.71
N GLN A 760 16.26 30.93 20.32
CA GLN A 760 16.82 29.69 20.83
C GLN A 760 17.04 28.70 19.66
N PRO A 761 17.97 27.73 19.82
CA PRO A 761 18.11 26.67 18.85
C PRO A 761 16.80 25.86 18.65
N PHE A 762 16.53 25.53 17.41
CA PHE A 762 15.33 24.76 17.08
C PHE A 762 15.48 23.29 17.51
N LYS A 763 14.40 22.71 17.99
CA LYS A 763 14.35 21.27 18.34
C LYS A 763 14.40 20.42 17.07
N ALA A 764 15.03 19.23 17.13
CA ALA A 764 15.16 18.30 16.01
C ALA A 764 13.82 17.88 15.39
N GLY A 765 12.76 17.81 16.19
CA GLY A 765 11.40 17.57 15.72
C GLY A 765 10.87 18.58 14.71
N ALA A 766 11.44 19.79 14.64
CA ALA A 766 11.05 20.79 13.64
C ALA A 766 11.44 20.36 12.22
N GLY A 767 12.64 19.78 12.04
CA GLY A 767 13.09 19.22 10.75
C GLY A 767 12.29 18.00 10.34
N LEU A 768 12.00 17.11 11.29
CA LEU A 768 11.13 15.94 11.06
C LEU A 768 9.75 16.37 10.53
N ILE A 769 9.11 17.31 11.21
CA ILE A 769 7.79 17.83 10.79
C ILE A 769 7.91 18.56 9.44
N ALA A 770 8.99 19.25 9.17
CA ALA A 770 9.24 19.97 7.93
C ALA A 770 9.35 19.01 6.72
N VAL A 771 10.12 17.96 6.83
CA VAL A 771 10.35 16.99 5.74
C VAL A 771 9.14 16.07 5.58
N GLU A 772 8.72 15.41 6.66
CA GLU A 772 7.66 14.41 6.62
C GLU A 772 6.25 15.03 6.47
N GLY A 773 6.08 16.29 6.83
CA GLY A 773 4.85 17.04 6.61
C GLY A 773 4.51 17.23 5.14
N GLY A 774 5.50 17.25 4.24
CA GLY A 774 5.29 17.37 2.80
C GLY A 774 4.46 18.59 2.40
N THR A 775 4.63 19.70 3.12
CA THR A 775 3.93 20.97 2.90
C THR A 775 4.89 22.14 3.02
N PRO A 776 4.57 23.30 2.43
CA PRO A 776 5.43 24.47 2.58
C PRO A 776 5.49 24.92 4.04
N ILE A 777 6.70 25.17 4.50
CA ILE A 777 6.99 25.76 5.80
C ILE A 777 7.18 27.27 5.63
N VAL A 778 6.49 28.06 6.41
CA VAL A 778 6.59 29.50 6.36
C VAL A 778 7.30 30.01 7.61
N PRO A 779 8.55 30.49 7.48
CA PRO A 779 9.26 31.09 8.59
C PRO A 779 8.63 32.42 8.95
N ILE A 780 8.43 32.67 10.23
CA ILE A 780 7.83 33.90 10.74
C ILE A 780 8.72 34.45 11.84
N LYS A 781 8.87 35.79 11.87
CA LYS A 781 9.58 36.45 12.94
C LYS A 781 8.78 37.57 13.55
N LEU A 782 8.62 37.53 14.86
CA LEU A 782 8.12 38.62 15.68
C LEU A 782 9.30 39.43 16.19
N LYS A 783 9.39 40.73 15.81
CA LYS A 783 10.39 41.70 16.29
C LYS A 783 9.69 42.66 17.24
N ILE A 784 10.23 42.80 18.43
CA ILE A 784 9.72 43.72 19.46
C ILE A 784 10.58 44.98 19.46
N HIS A 785 10.00 46.11 19.05
CA HIS A 785 10.71 47.41 18.98
C HIS A 785 10.58 48.19 20.29
N ARG A 786 9.39 48.21 20.88
CA ARG A 786 9.13 48.89 22.18
C ARG A 786 8.13 48.06 22.99
N MET A 787 8.40 47.97 24.29
CA MET A 787 7.52 47.33 25.26
C MET A 787 7.45 48.17 26.53
N SER A 788 6.23 48.48 27.01
CA SER A 788 6.00 48.98 28.36
C SER A 788 5.77 47.76 29.28
N ILE A 789 6.67 47.59 30.24
CA ILE A 789 6.68 46.44 31.15
C ILE A 789 6.00 46.87 32.45
N ILE A 790 4.94 46.15 32.88
CA ILE A 790 4.27 46.37 34.17
C ILE A 790 4.82 45.48 35.28
N ASP A 791 5.50 44.49 35.07
CA ASP A 791 6.32 43.71 36.03
C ASP A 791 6.92 42.49 35.38
N ARG A 792 8.23 42.39 35.26
CA ARG A 792 8.92 41.23 34.66
C ARG A 792 8.80 39.93 35.45
N ARG A 793 8.45 40.02 36.75
CA ARG A 793 8.39 38.82 37.61
C ARG A 793 6.99 38.20 37.76
N ARG A 794 5.90 39.00 37.68
CA ARG A 794 4.53 38.54 37.86
C ARG A 794 3.72 38.42 36.59
N PHE A 795 3.96 39.33 35.59
CA PHE A 795 3.33 39.26 34.29
C PHE A 795 4.36 39.59 33.20
N PRO A 796 4.99 38.59 32.60
CA PRO A 796 5.99 38.82 31.53
C PRO A 796 5.39 39.29 30.22
N SER A 797 4.13 39.74 30.19
CA SER A 797 3.42 40.29 29.02
C SER A 797 3.42 41.79 29.08
N ALA A 798 3.89 42.43 28.03
CA ALA A 798 3.74 43.89 27.88
C ALA A 798 2.24 44.22 27.64
N LEU A 799 1.73 45.21 28.34
CA LEU A 799 0.39 45.76 28.10
C LEU A 799 0.32 46.62 26.84
N ARG A 800 1.42 47.17 26.39
CA ARG A 800 1.55 47.97 25.14
C ARG A 800 2.86 47.67 24.46
N GLY A 801 2.86 47.56 23.12
CA GLY A 801 4.09 47.32 22.39
C GLY A 801 3.98 47.70 20.90
N ASP A 802 5.13 48.05 20.36
CA ASP A 802 5.33 48.13 18.90
C ASP A 802 5.98 46.84 18.47
N VAL A 803 5.29 46.08 17.63
CA VAL A 803 5.70 44.76 17.16
C VAL A 803 5.70 44.72 15.64
N GLU A 804 6.70 44.14 15.05
CA GLU A 804 6.73 43.85 13.63
C GLU A 804 6.62 42.36 13.41
N LEU A 805 5.66 41.94 12.58
CA LEU A 805 5.43 40.55 12.15
C LEU A 805 5.99 40.43 10.74
N VAL A 806 7.06 39.71 10.57
CA VAL A 806 7.70 39.44 9.27
C VAL A 806 7.39 38.00 8.85
N ILE A 807 6.81 37.83 7.67
CA ILE A 807 6.45 36.54 7.09
C ILE A 807 7.41 36.28 5.93
N GLY A 808 8.20 35.22 6.03
CA GLY A 808 9.14 34.84 4.98
C GLY A 808 8.50 34.04 3.86
N ALA A 809 9.23 33.81 2.79
CA ALA A 809 8.80 32.97 1.68
C ALA A 809 8.65 31.49 2.12
N PRO A 810 7.68 30.77 1.58
CA PRO A 810 7.49 29.34 1.86
C PRO A 810 8.73 28.52 1.45
N ILE A 811 9.18 27.65 2.33
CA ILE A 811 10.30 26.74 2.12
C ILE A 811 9.72 25.32 1.90
N TRP A 812 10.21 24.64 0.88
CA TRP A 812 9.91 23.26 0.61
C TRP A 812 11.14 22.40 0.90
N PHE A 813 10.93 21.27 1.58
CA PHE A 813 11.95 20.26 1.78
C PHE A 813 11.65 19.05 0.91
N ASP A 814 12.67 18.55 0.22
CA ASP A 814 12.56 17.34 -0.60
C ASP A 814 12.46 16.11 0.32
N ILE A 815 11.74 15.09 -0.16
CA ILE A 815 11.64 13.80 0.53
C ILE A 815 13.05 13.20 0.65
N GLY A 816 13.41 12.78 1.88
CA GLY A 816 14.74 12.25 2.16
C GLY A 816 15.80 13.31 2.50
N THR A 817 15.41 14.59 2.62
CA THR A 817 16.27 15.59 3.25
C THR A 817 16.56 15.17 4.69
N ASP A 818 17.81 15.20 5.09
CA ASP A 818 18.19 14.94 6.48
C ASP A 818 17.50 15.91 7.44
N HIS A 819 16.89 15.40 8.50
CA HIS A 819 16.08 16.18 9.43
C HIS A 819 16.90 17.24 10.19
N ALA A 820 18.15 16.95 10.52
CA ALA A 820 19.04 17.91 11.17
C ALA A 820 19.40 19.07 10.23
N THR A 821 19.65 18.75 8.97
CA THR A 821 19.87 19.75 7.90
C THR A 821 18.64 20.62 7.70
N ALA A 822 17.44 20.03 7.64
CA ALA A 822 16.20 20.77 7.52
C ALA A 822 15.96 21.69 8.73
N THR A 823 16.23 21.21 9.95
CA THR A 823 16.15 22.02 11.18
C THR A 823 17.06 23.24 11.10
N THR A 824 18.31 23.04 10.70
CA THR A 824 19.30 24.12 10.57
C THR A 824 18.92 25.16 9.53
N GLN A 825 18.41 24.70 8.37
CA GLN A 825 17.96 25.61 7.31
C GLN A 825 16.74 26.44 7.75
N LEU A 826 15.80 25.81 8.46
CA LEU A 826 14.60 26.50 8.97
C LEU A 826 14.97 27.53 10.03
N GLU A 827 15.88 27.20 10.96
CA GLU A 827 16.39 28.12 11.96
C GLU A 827 17.10 29.33 11.31
N ALA A 828 17.94 29.05 10.31
CA ALA A 828 18.64 30.11 9.57
C ALA A 828 17.64 31.05 8.86
N ALA A 829 16.58 30.48 8.26
CA ALA A 829 15.53 31.26 7.60
C ALA A 829 14.80 32.20 8.57
N VAL A 830 14.42 31.70 9.77
CA VAL A 830 13.77 32.57 10.80
C VAL A 830 14.78 33.62 11.36
N ARG A 831 16.06 33.28 11.47
CA ARG A 831 17.08 34.27 11.88
C ARG A 831 17.24 35.40 10.87
N ALA A 832 17.23 35.08 9.58
CA ALA A 832 17.42 36.03 8.48
C ALA A 832 16.30 37.06 8.35
N LEU A 833 15.07 36.75 8.77
CA LEU A 833 13.95 37.67 8.85
C LEU A 833 14.21 38.76 9.93
#